data_5a03d6d3d8c26b98d5b4e9220b9ee451
#
_entry.id   5a03d6d3d8c26b98d5b4e9220b9ee451
#
_cell.length_a   1.000
_cell.length_b   1.000
_cell.length_c   1.000
_cell.angle_alpha   90.00
_cell.angle_beta   90.00
_cell.angle_gamma   90.00
#
_symmetry.space_group_name_H-M   'P 1'
#
loop_
_entity.id
_entity.type
_entity.pdbx_description
1 polymer ?
#
loop_
_entity_poly.entity_id
_entity_poly.type
_entity_poly.pdbx_seq_one_letter_code
_entity_poly.pdbx_strand_id
1 'polypeptide(L)'
;MTSGHREAERSSPPSGTLVSLVDPFIGTEPADLPPLFGPAAAWFWPKPQIGNTHPGACLPLGMVSAMPYTGGYPTGYGRYGKSLQGRPVAMFNQLRVSGFTHFQQSGVGAIRKYYNYCRVTPLLVEAGGLAVLGDSWLIDDEQAAPGWYSCRLPAVGVLAELTVTPRGAVHRYTFPASAQALLAIDFSHGGIAIEDGRTLPLRAELRLVDEFSAEACVTMEGLPIRMAVAVKGLGTAAGSASLWEAGERVDGQERAYDSIRESTYRPFGVVFTGPTVAGQQVELEVAFSLRSRERARQHLAVSPKPFTAARQAAAAAWQSLLGRIEIDGGTTAQRRTFATALYHSLIKPSEARDESPFWPWDGPFYFDFATLWDMYKTQLPLLLTLCPAAGADIVNSLLTVFEMEGNFPIGYRLARGYDRFAHQASGLVHVVIADAYHRRLPGIDWERAVAVMAKDFARAYGEAFLQDGLVHPITHTLDLAYAGFCTATIARGIGDTATADRMEDLASRWQNAFAADGLLKDSTFYEGTKWNYSFRLLHDMAGRIALAGGDAAFVKLLDRFFGIGAAPVRQPGESPTKAEMAAGAALGRFEGFNNEPDMEAPYAYLYAGRHDRVCEIVRAGLEQCFGDTPGGMVGNDDSGGMSSWYVWNALGLFPVAGQDVFLIGSPLFEAARLRVAEDAVFSIAAAGNSSDRPYVMAATLNGEPLDRPYLRWAEIAAGGTLSLEMSDAPTGWPSLRPPSVADATPEVT
;
A
#
# COMPACT_ATOMS: atom_id res chain seq x y z
N MET A 1 -43.86 27.63 10.40
CA MET A 1 -42.94 28.26 9.41
C MET A 1 -41.78 27.31 9.22
N THR A 2 -41.81 26.62 8.14
CA THR A 2 -40.90 25.54 7.80
C THR A 2 -39.55 26.11 7.35
N SER A 3 -38.51 25.84 8.10
CA SER A 3 -37.13 26.15 7.75
C SER A 3 -36.64 25.17 6.66
N GLY A 4 -36.58 25.64 5.43
CA GLY A 4 -35.94 24.95 4.34
C GLY A 4 -34.42 25.04 4.51
N HIS A 5 -33.78 24.00 5.04
CA HIS A 5 -32.36 23.79 4.85
C HIS A 5 -32.15 23.37 3.40
N ARG A 6 -31.51 24.24 2.61
CA ARG A 6 -30.94 23.83 1.33
C ARG A 6 -29.90 22.76 1.60
N GLU A 7 -30.19 21.52 1.21
CA GLU A 7 -29.19 20.47 1.03
C GLU A 7 -28.14 21.02 0.05
N ALA A 8 -26.93 21.20 0.57
CA ALA A 8 -25.78 21.47 -0.28
C ALA A 8 -25.63 20.24 -1.22
N GLU A 9 -25.68 20.51 -2.51
CA GLU A 9 -25.53 19.49 -3.57
C GLU A 9 -24.32 18.60 -3.28
N ARG A 10 -24.60 17.40 -2.77
CA ARG A 10 -23.63 16.31 -2.72
C ARG A 10 -23.45 15.85 -4.17
N SER A 11 -22.37 16.23 -4.82
CA SER A 11 -21.93 15.57 -6.04
C SER A 11 -21.41 14.18 -5.70
N SER A 12 -22.33 13.29 -5.35
CA SER A 12 -22.01 11.86 -5.20
C SER A 12 -21.71 11.31 -6.59
N PRO A 13 -20.68 10.42 -6.72
CA PRO A 13 -20.45 9.72 -7.98
C PRO A 13 -21.71 8.96 -8.41
N PRO A 14 -21.89 8.70 -9.72
CA PRO A 14 -23.05 7.96 -10.21
C PRO A 14 -23.23 6.66 -9.43
N SER A 15 -24.43 6.41 -8.92
CA SER A 15 -24.77 5.18 -8.23
C SER A 15 -24.50 3.98 -9.16
N GLY A 16 -23.65 3.04 -8.70
CA GLY A 16 -23.31 1.84 -9.45
C GLY A 16 -21.86 1.73 -9.93
N THR A 17 -21.02 2.77 -9.74
CA THR A 17 -19.59 2.70 -10.04
C THR A 17 -18.79 2.19 -8.85
N LEU A 18 -17.63 1.54 -9.08
CA LEU A 18 -16.77 1.03 -8.00
C LEU A 18 -16.38 2.12 -7.02
N VAL A 19 -16.12 3.34 -7.49
CA VAL A 19 -15.74 4.45 -6.60
C VAL A 19 -16.82 4.79 -5.57
N SER A 20 -18.09 4.58 -5.88
CA SER A 20 -19.19 4.81 -4.94
C SER A 20 -19.32 3.74 -3.85
N LEU A 21 -18.66 2.60 -4.03
CA LEU A 21 -18.64 1.48 -3.08
C LEU A 21 -17.44 1.53 -2.13
N VAL A 22 -16.44 2.37 -2.41
CA VAL A 22 -15.25 2.46 -1.57
C VAL A 22 -15.59 2.96 -0.17
N ASP A 23 -15.18 2.20 0.83
CA ASP A 23 -15.25 2.58 2.23
C ASP A 23 -13.82 2.66 2.83
N PRO A 24 -13.23 3.87 2.89
CA PRO A 24 -11.86 4.04 3.38
C PRO A 24 -11.65 3.66 4.86
N PHE A 25 -12.72 3.36 5.61
CA PHE A 25 -12.62 2.90 7.00
C PHE A 25 -12.33 1.40 7.13
N ILE A 26 -12.46 0.60 6.08
CA ILE A 26 -12.09 -0.83 6.12
C ILE A 26 -10.60 -0.96 6.47
N GLY A 27 -10.29 -1.75 7.50
CA GLY A 27 -8.94 -1.98 8.01
C GLY A 27 -8.48 -1.00 9.09
N THR A 28 -9.32 -0.07 9.54
CA THR A 28 -8.97 0.91 10.60
C THR A 28 -9.17 0.38 12.02
N GLU A 29 -9.90 -0.72 12.19
CA GLU A 29 -10.22 -1.34 13.48
C GLU A 29 -9.70 -2.79 13.51
N PRO A 30 -9.55 -3.39 14.70
CA PRO A 30 -9.22 -4.81 14.84
C PRO A 30 -10.18 -5.70 14.07
N ALA A 31 -9.65 -6.80 13.54
CA ALA A 31 -10.43 -7.74 12.74
C ALA A 31 -11.70 -8.22 13.45
N ASP A 32 -12.82 -8.03 12.79
CA ASP A 32 -14.17 -8.49 13.20
C ASP A 32 -14.73 -9.35 12.05
N LEU A 33 -14.16 -10.54 11.92
CA LEU A 33 -14.48 -11.47 10.85
C LEU A 33 -15.25 -12.67 11.38
N PRO A 34 -16.08 -13.33 10.54
CA PRO A 34 -16.85 -14.49 10.97
C PRO A 34 -15.92 -15.64 11.40
N PRO A 35 -16.46 -16.61 12.20
CA PRO A 35 -15.73 -17.80 12.53
C PRO A 35 -15.23 -18.55 11.30
N LEU A 36 -13.98 -19.01 11.33
CA LEU A 36 -13.37 -19.74 10.23
C LEU A 36 -13.96 -21.15 10.11
N PHE A 37 -14.13 -21.60 8.87
CA PHE A 37 -14.63 -22.94 8.56
C PHE A 37 -13.88 -23.54 7.36
N GLY A 38 -14.13 -24.82 7.06
CA GLY A 38 -13.43 -25.51 5.97
C GLY A 38 -11.91 -25.51 6.14
N PRO A 39 -11.14 -25.28 5.08
CA PRO A 39 -9.68 -25.22 5.15
C PRO A 39 -9.17 -24.17 6.12
N ALA A 40 -9.83 -23.02 6.18
CA ALA A 40 -9.44 -21.90 7.04
C ALA A 40 -9.54 -22.22 8.55
N ALA A 41 -10.32 -23.19 8.97
CA ALA A 41 -10.44 -23.58 10.37
C ALA A 41 -9.11 -24.08 10.98
N ALA A 42 -8.19 -24.53 10.14
CA ALA A 42 -6.85 -24.99 10.57
C ALA A 42 -5.78 -23.89 10.56
N TRP A 43 -6.09 -22.68 10.11
CA TRP A 43 -5.15 -21.55 10.03
C TRP A 43 -5.01 -20.86 11.39
N PHE A 44 -3.85 -20.24 11.61
CA PHE A 44 -3.63 -19.44 12.81
C PHE A 44 -3.05 -18.07 12.42
N TRP A 45 -3.33 -17.04 13.22
CA TRP A 45 -2.87 -15.69 12.96
C TRP A 45 -1.97 -15.21 14.10
N PRO A 46 -0.64 -15.23 13.93
CA PRO A 46 0.30 -14.87 14.99
C PRO A 46 0.43 -13.35 15.18
N LYS A 47 0.06 -12.58 14.16
CA LYS A 47 0.20 -11.13 14.14
C LYS A 47 -1.06 -10.39 14.58
N PRO A 48 -0.93 -9.10 14.89
CA PRO A 48 -2.09 -8.25 15.11
C PRO A 48 -3.01 -8.27 13.91
N GLN A 49 -4.27 -8.44 14.18
CA GLN A 49 -5.31 -8.48 13.16
C GLN A 49 -5.92 -7.08 13.03
N ILE A 50 -5.23 -6.19 12.31
CA ILE A 50 -5.71 -4.84 11.98
C ILE A 50 -5.01 -4.38 10.69
N GLY A 51 -5.78 -3.81 9.77
CA GLY A 51 -5.27 -3.37 8.46
C GLY A 51 -4.34 -2.16 8.54
N ASN A 52 -4.41 -1.37 9.59
CA ASN A 52 -3.67 -0.12 9.77
C ASN A 52 -3.86 0.86 8.61
N THR A 53 -5.00 0.84 7.96
CA THR A 53 -5.40 1.80 6.93
C THR A 53 -5.82 3.12 7.56
N HIS A 54 -5.98 4.16 6.76
CA HIS A 54 -6.53 5.43 7.21
C HIS A 54 -7.61 5.95 6.24
N PRO A 55 -8.64 6.66 6.72
CA PRO A 55 -9.72 7.18 5.89
C PRO A 55 -9.40 8.56 5.29
N GLY A 56 -8.18 9.06 5.42
CA GLY A 56 -7.79 10.39 4.97
C GLY A 56 -7.91 10.58 3.47
N ALA A 57 -8.11 11.82 3.04
CA ALA A 57 -8.13 12.18 1.63
C ALA A 57 -6.75 11.95 0.99
N CYS A 58 -6.69 11.25 -0.13
CA CYS A 58 -5.48 11.05 -0.94
C CYS A 58 -5.85 10.96 -2.44
N LEU A 59 -4.88 11.23 -3.31
CA LEU A 59 -4.98 10.93 -4.74
C LEU A 59 -4.41 9.53 -5.03
N PRO A 60 -4.74 8.93 -6.19
CA PRO A 60 -4.01 7.77 -6.67
C PRO A 60 -2.51 8.09 -6.74
N LEU A 61 -1.67 7.26 -6.12
CA LEU A 61 -0.22 7.46 -6.03
C LEU A 61 0.18 8.86 -5.51
N GLY A 62 -0.67 9.47 -4.69
CA GLY A 62 -0.53 10.87 -4.28
C GLY A 62 0.64 11.10 -3.32
N MET A 63 1.37 12.21 -3.53
CA MET A 63 2.42 12.67 -2.60
C MET A 63 1.83 13.03 -1.23
N VAL A 64 0.63 13.56 -1.20
CA VAL A 64 -0.02 14.14 -0.02
C VAL A 64 -1.25 13.33 0.36
N SER A 65 -1.42 13.08 1.67
CA SER A 65 -2.65 12.59 2.27
C SER A 65 -3.10 13.57 3.37
N ALA A 66 -4.35 14.05 3.32
CA ALA A 66 -4.88 14.97 4.32
C ALA A 66 -5.83 14.21 5.27
N MET A 67 -5.51 14.18 6.57
CA MET A 67 -6.23 13.35 7.52
C MET A 67 -6.14 13.84 8.97
N PRO A 68 -7.07 13.42 9.85
CA PRO A 68 -6.95 13.67 11.26
C PRO A 68 -5.76 12.92 11.85
N TYR A 69 -5.02 13.58 12.72
CA TYR A 69 -3.97 12.96 13.52
C TYR A 69 -4.54 12.57 14.88
N THR A 70 -4.71 11.28 15.09
CA THR A 70 -5.31 10.74 16.33
C THR A 70 -4.30 10.02 17.24
N GLY A 71 -3.06 9.90 16.76
CA GLY A 71 -1.98 9.24 17.50
C GLY A 71 -2.00 7.72 17.45
N GLY A 72 -2.93 7.10 16.71
CA GLY A 72 -2.94 5.64 16.50
C GLY A 72 -1.68 5.16 15.80
N TYR A 73 -1.17 4.01 16.21
CA TYR A 73 -0.01 3.38 15.59
C TYR A 73 -0.47 2.37 14.51
N PRO A 74 0.23 2.25 13.39
CA PRO A 74 1.43 2.97 12.94
C PRO A 74 1.15 4.17 12.02
N THR A 75 -0.09 4.42 11.62
CA THR A 75 -0.41 5.38 10.56
C THR A 75 -0.67 6.80 11.05
N GLY A 76 -0.81 7.00 12.36
CA GLY A 76 -1.26 8.26 12.95
C GLY A 76 -2.79 8.38 13.06
N TYR A 77 -3.53 7.38 12.60
CA TYR A 77 -4.99 7.30 12.69
C TYR A 77 -5.43 6.08 13.51
N GLY A 78 -6.59 6.18 14.17
CA GLY A 78 -7.22 5.11 14.93
C GLY A 78 -7.03 5.24 16.43
N ARG A 79 -7.67 4.32 17.16
CA ARG A 79 -7.68 4.26 18.64
C ARG A 79 -6.66 3.29 19.20
N TYR A 80 -6.02 2.54 18.34
CA TYR A 80 -5.15 1.44 18.72
C TYR A 80 -3.69 1.81 18.60
N GLY A 81 -2.89 1.24 19.48
CA GLY A 81 -1.45 1.26 19.43
C GLY A 81 -0.89 -0.15 19.42
N LYS A 82 0.42 -0.29 19.28
CA LYS A 82 1.11 -1.58 19.31
C LYS A 82 1.47 -1.94 20.74
N SER A 83 1.08 -3.13 21.21
CA SER A 83 1.62 -3.68 22.45
C SER A 83 3.05 -4.18 22.23
N LEU A 84 3.79 -4.40 23.34
CA LEU A 84 5.10 -5.06 23.35
C LEU A 84 5.08 -6.46 22.67
N GLN A 85 3.89 -7.01 22.45
CA GLN A 85 3.67 -8.33 21.85
C GLN A 85 3.14 -8.24 20.41
N GLY A 86 3.13 -7.03 19.83
CA GLY A 86 2.66 -6.81 18.46
C GLY A 86 1.15 -6.83 18.26
N ARG A 87 0.32 -6.93 19.30
CA ARG A 87 -1.15 -6.92 19.20
C ARG A 87 -1.70 -5.50 19.28
N PRO A 88 -2.84 -5.21 18.62
CA PRO A 88 -3.54 -3.96 18.82
C PRO A 88 -3.95 -3.82 20.28
N VAL A 89 -3.63 -2.69 20.88
CA VAL A 89 -4.07 -2.32 22.23
C VAL A 89 -4.83 -1.02 22.12
N ALA A 90 -6.04 -0.99 22.64
CA ALA A 90 -6.80 0.25 22.72
C ALA A 90 -6.04 1.26 23.57
N MET A 91 -5.53 2.32 22.92
CA MET A 91 -4.87 3.44 23.60
C MET A 91 -5.90 4.45 24.11
N PHE A 92 -7.02 4.54 23.43
CA PHE A 92 -8.09 5.48 23.73
C PHE A 92 -9.45 4.79 23.66
N ASN A 93 -10.34 5.13 24.58
CA ASN A 93 -11.72 4.64 24.56
C ASN A 93 -12.54 5.24 23.42
N GLN A 94 -12.18 6.42 22.94
CA GLN A 94 -12.85 7.17 21.89
C GLN A 94 -11.80 7.77 20.95
N LEU A 95 -12.19 7.96 19.69
CA LEU A 95 -11.33 8.61 18.71
C LEU A 95 -11.19 10.10 19.05
N ARG A 96 -9.96 10.57 19.13
CA ARG A 96 -9.61 11.96 19.45
C ARG A 96 -8.61 12.48 18.44
N VAL A 97 -8.75 13.73 18.06
CA VAL A 97 -7.85 14.41 17.11
C VAL A 97 -7.09 15.54 17.78
N SER A 98 -5.82 15.68 17.46
CA SER A 98 -5.00 16.83 17.88
C SER A 98 -4.68 17.80 16.73
N GLY A 99 -5.27 17.60 15.57
CA GLY A 99 -5.15 18.41 14.36
C GLY A 99 -5.14 17.56 13.10
N PHE A 100 -4.95 18.20 11.95
CA PHE A 100 -4.96 17.58 10.62
C PHE A 100 -3.58 17.67 9.97
N THR A 101 -3.09 16.57 9.40
CA THR A 101 -1.73 16.39 8.87
C THR A 101 -1.72 15.86 7.44
N HIS A 102 -0.53 15.72 6.78
CA HIS A 102 -0.48 15.69 5.32
C HIS A 102 0.39 14.60 4.68
N PHE A 103 1.11 13.78 5.43
CA PHE A 103 2.05 12.81 4.84
C PHE A 103 1.95 11.40 5.44
N GLN A 104 0.83 11.06 6.06
CA GLN A 104 0.66 9.73 6.63
C GLN A 104 0.58 8.67 5.54
N GLN A 105 0.98 7.48 5.91
CA GLN A 105 0.91 6.29 5.08
C GLN A 105 -0.26 5.41 5.50
N SER A 106 -0.83 4.68 4.54
CA SER A 106 -1.91 3.73 4.78
C SER A 106 -1.38 2.30 4.75
N GLY A 107 -1.86 1.47 5.66
CA GLY A 107 -1.63 0.03 5.66
C GLY A 107 -0.23 -0.39 6.08
N VAL A 108 0.55 0.43 6.75
CA VAL A 108 1.93 0.09 7.09
C VAL A 108 2.07 -0.50 8.49
N GLY A 109 2.76 -1.64 8.60
CA GLY A 109 2.87 -2.39 9.86
C GLY A 109 3.95 -1.92 10.82
N ALA A 110 5.04 -1.37 10.35
CA ALA A 110 6.26 -1.19 11.17
C ALA A 110 7.08 0.06 10.88
N ILE A 111 6.48 1.11 10.36
CA ILE A 111 7.20 2.37 10.21
C ILE A 111 7.38 3.02 11.58
N ARG A 112 8.63 3.23 11.98
CA ARG A 112 8.97 3.89 13.23
C ARG A 112 8.75 5.40 13.20
N LYS A 113 8.41 5.98 12.02
CA LYS A 113 8.28 7.41 11.82
C LYS A 113 7.20 7.65 10.77
N TYR A 114 6.21 8.45 11.13
CA TYR A 114 5.30 8.99 10.15
C TYR A 114 5.56 10.47 9.95
N TYR A 115 5.19 10.92 8.78
CA TYR A 115 5.40 12.28 8.36
C TYR A 115 4.24 13.13 8.85
N ASN A 116 4.40 13.74 10.01
CA ASN A 116 3.36 14.56 10.66
C ASN A 116 3.67 16.06 10.51
N TYR A 117 3.93 16.48 9.28
CA TYR A 117 4.29 17.86 8.99
C TYR A 117 3.09 18.75 8.83
N CYS A 118 3.21 20.03 9.26
CA CYS A 118 2.24 21.07 9.03
C CYS A 118 0.85 20.69 9.60
N ARG A 119 0.77 20.54 10.93
CA ARG A 119 -0.46 20.18 11.61
C ARG A 119 -1.39 21.39 11.74
N VAL A 120 -2.58 21.30 11.17
CA VAL A 120 -3.60 22.37 11.17
C VAL A 120 -4.65 22.08 12.22
N THR A 121 -4.98 23.08 13.03
CA THR A 121 -6.00 22.96 14.11
C THR A 121 -6.94 24.17 14.09
N PRO A 122 -8.24 23.98 13.86
CA PRO A 122 -9.23 25.04 14.03
C PRO A 122 -9.54 25.25 15.53
N LEU A 123 -9.55 26.47 15.99
CA LEU A 123 -9.74 26.84 17.38
C LEU A 123 -10.69 28.05 17.52
N LEU A 124 -11.21 28.25 18.73
CA LEU A 124 -11.94 29.44 19.12
C LEU A 124 -11.29 30.04 20.37
N VAL A 125 -11.18 31.36 20.45
CA VAL A 125 -10.64 32.03 21.64
C VAL A 125 -11.51 31.73 22.87
N GLU A 126 -12.83 31.68 22.67
CA GLU A 126 -13.79 31.33 23.71
C GLU A 126 -13.62 29.92 24.29
N ALA A 127 -13.00 29.02 23.53
CA ALA A 127 -12.69 27.64 23.92
C ALA A 127 -11.22 27.44 24.34
N GLY A 128 -10.50 28.51 24.65
CA GLY A 128 -9.11 28.45 25.14
C GLY A 128 -8.05 28.91 24.11
N GLY A 129 -8.40 29.09 22.86
CA GLY A 129 -7.50 29.62 21.83
C GLY A 129 -6.21 28.83 21.69
N LEU A 130 -5.07 29.50 21.56
CA LEU A 130 -3.76 28.87 21.42
C LEU A 130 -3.29 28.09 22.66
N ALA A 131 -3.82 28.39 23.84
CA ALA A 131 -3.42 27.70 25.08
C ALA A 131 -3.82 26.21 25.08
N VAL A 132 -4.83 25.83 24.30
CA VAL A 132 -5.28 24.43 24.17
C VAL A 132 -4.73 23.75 22.89
N LEU A 133 -3.83 24.40 22.18
CA LEU A 133 -3.18 23.81 21.03
C LEU A 133 -2.26 22.67 21.47
N GLY A 134 -2.54 21.48 21.10
CA GLY A 134 -1.84 20.28 21.58
C GLY A 134 -2.74 19.35 22.38
N ASP A 135 -3.86 19.85 22.88
CA ASP A 135 -4.91 19.01 23.40
C ASP A 135 -5.51 18.15 22.28
N SER A 136 -6.14 17.07 22.68
CA SER A 136 -6.89 16.24 21.75
C SER A 136 -8.39 16.37 22.01
N TRP A 137 -9.17 16.47 20.95
CA TRP A 137 -10.62 16.62 21.03
C TRP A 137 -11.33 15.39 20.47
N LEU A 138 -12.50 15.10 21.03
CA LEU A 138 -13.39 14.10 20.44
C LEU A 138 -13.78 14.56 19.02
N ILE A 139 -13.90 13.58 18.14
CA ILE A 139 -14.51 13.76 16.83
C ILE A 139 -15.75 12.91 16.72
N ASP A 140 -16.71 13.37 15.96
CA ASP A 140 -17.92 12.64 15.58
C ASP A 140 -18.28 12.90 14.11
N ASP A 141 -19.32 12.23 13.63
CA ASP A 141 -19.83 12.34 12.25
C ASP A 141 -18.72 12.23 11.20
N GLU A 142 -17.82 11.23 11.38
CA GLU A 142 -16.76 10.97 10.41
C GLU A 142 -17.35 10.44 9.11
N GLN A 143 -16.89 11.00 7.99
CA GLN A 143 -17.23 10.54 6.67
C GLN A 143 -15.99 10.58 5.78
N ALA A 144 -15.83 9.59 4.92
CA ALA A 144 -14.74 9.53 3.97
C ALA A 144 -15.20 9.00 2.61
N ALA A 145 -14.51 9.42 1.57
CA ALA A 145 -14.64 8.91 0.21
C ALA A 145 -13.29 9.11 -0.51
N PRO A 146 -13.03 8.44 -1.62
CA PRO A 146 -11.82 8.67 -2.38
C PRO A 146 -11.56 10.16 -2.67
N GLY A 147 -10.45 10.67 -2.13
CA GLY A 147 -10.07 12.09 -2.27
C GLY A 147 -10.73 13.07 -1.30
N TRP A 148 -11.50 12.60 -0.33
CA TRP A 148 -12.19 13.47 0.63
C TRP A 148 -12.38 12.81 1.99
N TYR A 149 -12.27 13.63 3.04
CA TYR A 149 -12.54 13.26 4.43
C TYR A 149 -13.28 14.39 5.14
N SER A 150 -14.16 14.09 6.08
CA SER A 150 -14.75 15.06 6.98
C SER A 150 -15.00 14.50 8.38
N CYS A 151 -14.99 15.39 9.37
CA CYS A 151 -15.42 15.10 10.74
C CYS A 151 -15.90 16.37 11.43
N ARG A 152 -16.69 16.19 12.48
CA ARG A 152 -17.14 17.28 13.35
C ARG A 152 -16.30 17.32 14.62
N LEU A 153 -15.96 18.51 15.06
CA LEU A 153 -15.27 18.80 16.33
C LEU A 153 -16.29 19.43 17.31
N PRO A 154 -16.98 18.62 18.13
CA PRO A 154 -18.08 19.14 18.98
C PRO A 154 -17.64 20.21 19.97
N ALA A 155 -16.41 20.07 20.53
CA ALA A 155 -15.87 21.00 21.54
C ALA A 155 -15.74 22.45 21.05
N VAL A 156 -15.51 22.63 19.73
CA VAL A 156 -15.41 23.95 19.10
C VAL A 156 -16.53 24.20 18.09
N GLY A 157 -17.46 23.26 17.92
CA GLY A 157 -18.61 23.38 16.99
C GLY A 157 -18.20 23.51 15.51
N VAL A 158 -17.01 23.03 15.13
CA VAL A 158 -16.47 23.14 13.77
C VAL A 158 -16.70 21.85 13.00
N LEU A 159 -17.15 21.96 11.74
CA LEU A 159 -17.07 20.90 10.76
C LEU A 159 -15.78 21.09 9.95
N ALA A 160 -14.93 20.07 9.95
CA ALA A 160 -13.70 20.01 9.16
C ALA A 160 -13.92 19.14 7.93
N GLU A 161 -13.53 19.61 6.76
CA GLU A 161 -13.53 18.88 5.49
C GLU A 161 -12.14 19.00 4.84
N LEU A 162 -11.63 17.91 4.33
CA LEU A 162 -10.28 17.82 3.75
C LEU A 162 -10.36 17.24 2.35
N THR A 163 -9.58 17.80 1.44
CA THR A 163 -9.32 17.22 0.12
C THR A 163 -7.87 17.49 -0.28
N VAL A 164 -7.42 16.86 -1.34
CA VAL A 164 -6.02 16.91 -1.76
C VAL A 164 -5.87 17.39 -3.20
N THR A 165 -4.67 17.89 -3.50
CA THR A 165 -4.20 18.24 -4.83
C THR A 165 -2.89 17.46 -5.10
N PRO A 166 -2.34 17.43 -6.31
CA PRO A 166 -1.12 16.68 -6.59
C PRO A 166 0.07 17.01 -5.68
N ARG A 167 0.15 18.24 -5.18
CA ARG A 167 1.28 18.70 -4.33
C ARG A 167 0.82 19.40 -3.07
N GLY A 168 -0.42 19.16 -2.61
CA GLY A 168 -0.94 19.87 -1.45
C GLY A 168 -2.29 19.36 -1.01
N ALA A 169 -2.93 20.15 -0.15
CA ALA A 169 -4.27 19.89 0.38
C ALA A 169 -5.07 21.17 0.43
N VAL A 170 -6.39 21.04 0.39
CA VAL A 170 -7.33 22.12 0.67
C VAL A 170 -8.21 21.66 1.81
N HIS A 171 -8.24 22.47 2.88
CA HIS A 171 -9.11 22.27 4.03
C HIS A 171 -10.26 23.27 3.95
N ARG A 172 -11.43 22.85 4.39
CA ARG A 172 -12.57 23.73 4.59
C ARG A 172 -13.12 23.52 6.00
N TYR A 173 -13.18 24.59 6.75
CA TYR A 173 -13.71 24.59 8.10
C TYR A 173 -14.99 25.42 8.15
N THR A 174 -16.10 24.82 8.58
CA THR A 174 -17.34 25.54 8.82
C THR A 174 -17.42 25.90 10.29
N PHE A 175 -17.31 27.19 10.60
CA PHE A 175 -17.25 27.72 11.95
C PHE A 175 -18.62 28.08 12.50
N PRO A 176 -18.83 28.05 13.84
CA PRO A 176 -19.91 28.77 14.50
C PRO A 176 -19.65 30.29 14.48
N ALA A 177 -20.60 31.07 14.99
CA ALA A 177 -20.34 32.47 15.25
C ALA A 177 -19.30 32.62 16.37
N SER A 178 -18.26 33.40 16.13
CA SER A 178 -17.19 33.69 17.09
C SER A 178 -16.66 35.09 16.89
N ALA A 179 -16.32 35.75 17.98
CA ALA A 179 -15.64 37.05 17.92
C ALA A 179 -14.21 36.87 17.37
N GLN A 180 -13.58 35.70 17.62
CA GLN A 180 -12.25 35.39 17.15
C GLN A 180 -12.06 33.88 16.95
N ALA A 181 -12.25 33.42 15.71
CA ALA A 181 -11.87 32.10 15.26
C ALA A 181 -10.38 32.10 14.85
N LEU A 182 -9.73 30.94 15.03
CA LEU A 182 -8.32 30.76 14.72
C LEU A 182 -8.12 29.52 13.85
N LEU A 183 -7.21 29.62 12.90
CA LEU A 183 -6.56 28.46 12.26
C LEU A 183 -5.10 28.49 12.66
N ALA A 184 -4.71 27.60 13.58
CA ALA A 184 -3.35 27.44 14.01
C ALA A 184 -2.66 26.36 13.17
N ILE A 185 -1.48 26.67 12.66
CA ILE A 185 -0.63 25.74 11.92
C ILE A 185 0.64 25.53 12.72
N ASP A 186 0.83 24.31 13.17
CA ASP A 186 1.97 23.87 13.96
C ASP A 186 3.03 23.25 13.03
N PHE A 187 4.18 23.91 12.96
CA PHE A 187 5.36 23.47 12.21
C PHE A 187 6.40 22.76 13.07
N SER A 188 6.16 22.63 14.36
CA SER A 188 7.06 21.94 15.28
C SER A 188 6.90 20.42 15.29
N HIS A 189 5.82 19.90 14.69
CA HIS A 189 5.60 18.48 14.53
C HIS A 189 6.23 17.97 13.23
N GLY A 190 7.27 17.15 13.36
CA GLY A 190 7.98 16.56 12.22
C GLY A 190 7.83 15.06 12.09
N GLY A 191 7.02 14.44 12.93
CA GLY A 191 6.84 13.00 13.01
C GLY A 191 6.86 12.51 14.45
N ILE A 192 6.55 11.25 14.66
CA ILE A 192 6.52 10.64 16.00
C ILE A 192 7.47 9.45 16.03
N ALA A 193 8.36 9.42 17.04
CA ALA A 193 9.10 8.23 17.40
C ALA A 193 8.16 7.27 18.13
N ILE A 194 8.02 6.07 17.62
CA ILE A 194 7.03 5.08 18.07
C ILE A 194 7.23 4.66 19.52
N GLU A 195 8.49 4.59 19.95
CA GLU A 195 8.86 3.94 21.21
C GLU A 195 8.50 4.77 22.45
N ASP A 196 8.37 6.08 22.30
CA ASP A 196 8.14 6.99 23.42
C ASP A 196 7.15 8.14 23.14
N GLY A 197 6.55 8.18 21.96
CA GLY A 197 5.56 9.20 21.58
C GLY A 197 6.14 10.60 21.38
N ARG A 198 7.47 10.77 21.45
CA ARG A 198 8.11 12.08 21.27
C ARG A 198 8.15 12.48 19.81
N THR A 199 8.00 13.77 19.55
CA THR A 199 8.28 14.34 18.23
C THR A 199 9.77 14.22 17.89
N LEU A 200 10.07 13.94 16.63
CA LEU A 200 11.45 13.89 16.17
C LEU A 200 12.07 15.31 16.16
N PRO A 201 13.39 15.41 16.40
CA PRO A 201 14.09 16.67 16.26
C PRO A 201 13.89 17.27 14.87
N LEU A 202 13.63 18.56 14.82
CA LEU A 202 13.49 19.29 13.57
C LEU A 202 14.09 20.68 13.65
N ARG A 203 14.36 21.23 12.48
CA ARG A 203 14.63 22.66 12.28
C ARG A 203 13.55 23.22 11.41
N ALA A 204 13.09 24.43 11.70
CA ALA A 204 12.14 25.11 10.86
C ALA A 204 12.43 26.61 10.78
N GLU A 205 12.18 27.15 9.60
CA GLU A 205 12.20 28.59 9.32
C GLU A 205 10.82 28.97 8.83
N LEU A 206 10.24 29.99 9.45
CA LEU A 206 8.92 30.52 9.15
C LEU A 206 9.02 31.95 8.69
N ARG A 207 8.19 32.33 7.71
CA ARG A 207 8.02 33.69 7.25
C ARG A 207 6.54 34.00 6.98
N LEU A 208 6.05 35.07 7.53
CA LEU A 208 4.79 35.67 7.10
C LEU A 208 5.02 36.41 5.77
N VAL A 209 4.21 36.12 4.77
CA VAL A 209 4.30 36.75 3.45
C VAL A 209 3.40 37.98 3.40
N ASP A 210 2.17 37.81 3.89
CA ASP A 210 1.16 38.87 4.00
C ASP A 210 0.14 38.50 5.11
N GLU A 211 -0.97 39.23 5.18
CA GLU A 211 -2.04 39.02 6.17
C GLU A 211 -2.70 37.63 6.09
N PHE A 212 -2.59 36.95 4.95
CA PHE A 212 -3.29 35.70 4.66
C PHE A 212 -2.37 34.58 4.21
N SER A 213 -1.07 34.81 4.17
CA SER A 213 -0.14 33.81 3.69
C SER A 213 1.18 33.73 4.48
N ALA A 214 1.69 32.52 4.58
CA ALA A 214 2.96 32.25 5.22
C ALA A 214 3.72 31.15 4.46
N GLU A 215 5.02 31.13 4.66
CA GLU A 215 5.92 30.10 4.14
C GLU A 215 6.72 29.48 5.28
N ALA A 216 6.97 28.20 5.17
CA ALA A 216 7.88 27.49 6.06
C ALA A 216 8.88 26.64 5.29
N CYS A 217 10.02 26.40 5.89
CA CYS A 217 10.94 25.35 5.51
C CYS A 217 11.20 24.49 6.74
N VAL A 218 10.73 23.26 6.71
CA VAL A 218 10.90 22.32 7.81
C VAL A 218 11.95 21.28 7.42
N THR A 219 12.91 21.04 8.29
CA THR A 219 13.95 20.02 8.12
C THR A 219 13.88 19.06 9.29
N MET A 220 13.66 17.79 9.00
CA MET A 220 13.67 16.72 9.97
C MET A 220 14.74 15.70 9.56
N GLU A 221 15.59 15.28 10.49
CA GLU A 221 16.68 14.33 10.21
C GLU A 221 17.55 14.69 8.99
N GLY A 222 17.75 15.99 8.74
CA GLY A 222 18.51 16.49 7.61
C GLY A 222 17.73 16.61 6.29
N LEU A 223 16.46 16.18 6.24
CA LEU A 223 15.62 16.28 5.07
C LEU A 223 14.77 17.55 5.10
N PRO A 224 14.94 18.50 4.19
CA PRO A 224 14.13 19.70 4.12
C PRO A 224 12.80 19.43 3.41
N ILE A 225 11.71 19.95 3.98
CA ILE A 225 10.40 20.03 3.33
C ILE A 225 10.02 21.50 3.22
N ARG A 226 9.65 21.95 2.02
CA ARG A 226 9.24 23.32 1.75
C ARG A 226 7.74 23.40 1.66
N MET A 227 7.17 24.39 2.36
CA MET A 227 5.73 24.58 2.45
C MET A 227 5.37 26.03 2.17
N ALA A 228 4.28 26.25 1.43
CA ALA A 228 3.59 27.52 1.32
C ALA A 228 2.14 27.34 1.78
N VAL A 229 1.64 28.27 2.59
CA VAL A 229 0.33 28.19 3.21
C VAL A 229 -0.45 29.48 2.94
N ALA A 230 -1.71 29.37 2.50
CA ALA A 230 -2.60 30.48 2.31
C ALA A 230 -3.96 30.23 2.97
N VAL A 231 -4.56 31.24 3.56
CA VAL A 231 -5.89 31.19 4.18
C VAL A 231 -6.87 32.05 3.42
N LYS A 232 -8.07 31.50 3.21
CA LYS A 232 -9.22 32.24 2.62
C LYS A 232 -10.42 32.20 3.56
N GLY A 233 -11.24 33.22 3.49
CA GLY A 233 -12.52 33.29 4.16
C GLY A 233 -12.48 33.79 5.60
N LEU A 234 -11.32 33.98 6.23
CA LEU A 234 -11.22 34.73 7.47
C LEU A 234 -11.41 36.22 7.20
N GLY A 235 -12.32 36.85 7.94
CA GLY A 235 -12.74 38.24 7.66
C GLY A 235 -11.56 39.22 7.68
N THR A 236 -11.59 40.17 6.77
CA THR A 236 -10.52 41.16 6.54
C THR A 236 -10.36 42.21 7.63
N ALA A 237 -11.37 42.46 8.49
CA ALA A 237 -11.36 43.58 9.44
C ALA A 237 -10.51 43.38 10.70
N ALA A 238 -10.07 42.17 10.98
CA ALA A 238 -9.18 41.82 12.09
C ALA A 238 -8.29 40.63 11.72
N GLY A 239 -8.28 40.25 10.46
CA GLY A 239 -7.53 39.10 9.98
C GLY A 239 -6.10 39.47 9.86
N SER A 240 -5.28 38.89 10.70
CA SER A 240 -3.84 38.94 10.48
C SER A 240 -3.24 37.63 10.83
N ALA A 241 -2.39 37.16 9.94
CA ALA A 241 -1.42 36.15 10.28
C ALA A 241 -0.49 36.69 11.38
N SER A 242 -0.24 35.89 12.37
CA SER A 242 0.81 36.16 13.36
C SER A 242 1.60 34.90 13.64
N LEU A 243 2.84 35.07 14.05
CA LEU A 243 3.62 33.96 14.59
C LEU A 243 3.13 33.63 16.00
N TRP A 244 3.28 32.38 16.40
CA TRP A 244 3.01 31.94 17.76
C TRP A 244 4.10 30.96 18.22
N GLU A 245 4.36 30.95 19.54
CA GLU A 245 5.29 30.03 20.20
C GLU A 245 4.76 29.68 21.59
N ALA A 246 4.79 28.39 21.95
CA ALA A 246 4.36 27.90 23.25
C ALA A 246 2.94 28.34 23.70
N GLY A 247 2.02 28.46 22.75
CA GLY A 247 0.62 28.87 23.02
C GLY A 247 0.38 30.37 23.06
N GLU A 248 1.38 31.19 22.78
CA GLU A 248 1.28 32.65 22.78
C GLU A 248 1.65 33.24 21.43
N ARG A 249 1.06 34.38 21.08
CA ARG A 249 1.49 35.12 19.89
C ARG A 249 2.81 35.81 20.15
N VAL A 250 3.65 35.84 19.11
CA VAL A 250 4.97 36.50 19.17
C VAL A 250 5.09 37.53 18.04
N ASP A 251 5.81 38.60 18.32
CA ASP A 251 6.06 39.67 17.35
C ASP A 251 7.09 39.22 16.29
N GLY A 252 7.01 39.80 15.11
CA GLY A 252 7.94 39.60 14.00
C GLY A 252 7.30 39.03 12.74
N GLN A 253 8.07 39.01 11.68
CA GLN A 253 7.68 38.48 10.37
C GLN A 253 8.36 37.14 10.06
N GLU A 254 9.44 36.82 10.75
CA GLU A 254 10.24 35.63 10.54
C GLU A 254 10.61 34.99 11.88
N ARG A 255 10.71 33.67 11.88
CA ARG A 255 11.14 32.87 13.04
C ARG A 255 11.93 31.67 12.58
N ALA A 256 13.01 31.35 13.29
CA ALA A 256 13.75 30.12 13.15
C ALA A 256 13.72 29.32 14.45
N TYR A 257 13.61 28.01 14.33
CA TYR A 257 13.55 27.07 15.45
C TYR A 257 14.48 25.88 15.19
N ASP A 258 15.19 25.46 16.23
CA ASP A 258 16.09 24.30 16.16
C ASP A 258 15.94 23.46 17.43
N SER A 259 15.08 22.43 17.40
CA SER A 259 14.85 21.54 18.54
C SER A 259 16.06 20.66 18.91
N ILE A 260 17.09 20.60 18.06
CA ILE A 260 18.33 19.88 18.35
C ILE A 260 19.21 20.68 19.31
N ARG A 261 19.21 22.00 19.17
CA ARG A 261 19.99 22.91 20.00
C ARG A 261 19.26 23.34 21.27
N GLU A 262 17.95 23.45 21.18
CA GLU A 262 17.10 23.81 22.32
C GLU A 262 16.67 22.55 23.05
N SER A 263 17.14 22.34 24.26
CA SER A 263 16.82 21.14 25.06
C SER A 263 15.35 21.03 25.50
N THR A 264 14.52 22.01 25.17
CA THR A 264 13.09 22.06 25.49
C THR A 264 12.27 22.16 24.23
N TYR A 265 11.30 21.22 24.07
CA TYR A 265 10.31 21.30 23.03
C TYR A 265 9.40 22.51 23.24
N ARG A 266 9.39 23.42 22.29
CA ARG A 266 8.48 24.55 22.25
C ARG A 266 7.68 24.50 20.93
N PRO A 267 6.39 24.19 20.99
CA PRO A 267 5.57 24.24 19.80
C PRO A 267 5.52 25.66 19.25
N PHE A 268 5.60 25.78 17.93
CA PHE A 268 5.61 27.07 17.23
C PHE A 268 4.98 26.98 15.85
N GLY A 269 4.52 28.09 15.33
CA GLY A 269 3.88 28.11 14.02
C GLY A 269 3.30 29.46 13.64
N VAL A 270 2.30 29.38 12.78
CA VAL A 270 1.51 30.51 12.27
C VAL A 270 0.07 30.34 12.74
N VAL A 271 -0.56 31.46 13.14
CA VAL A 271 -1.98 31.49 13.42
C VAL A 271 -2.66 32.59 12.58
N PHE A 272 -3.74 32.22 11.94
CA PHE A 272 -4.63 33.13 11.23
C PHE A 272 -5.87 33.35 12.08
N THR A 273 -6.30 34.60 12.23
CA THR A 273 -7.43 34.94 13.10
C THR A 273 -8.41 35.89 12.43
N GLY A 274 -9.67 35.75 12.78
CA GLY A 274 -10.71 36.65 12.34
C GLY A 274 -12.08 36.32 12.95
N PRO A 275 -13.04 37.23 12.93
CA PRO A 275 -14.39 36.93 13.35
C PRO A 275 -15.09 36.01 12.36
N THR A 276 -16.04 35.21 12.87
CA THR A 276 -16.88 34.35 12.03
C THR A 276 -18.36 34.52 12.37
N VAL A 277 -19.21 34.33 11.38
CA VAL A 277 -20.65 34.16 11.57
C VAL A 277 -21.01 32.67 11.54
N ALA A 278 -22.15 32.29 12.11
CA ALA A 278 -22.59 30.90 12.12
C ALA A 278 -22.70 30.34 10.71
N GLY A 279 -22.04 29.21 10.47
CA GLY A 279 -21.99 28.54 9.17
C GLY A 279 -20.97 29.13 8.19
N GLN A 280 -20.13 30.06 8.63
CA GLN A 280 -19.07 30.62 7.78
C GLN A 280 -18.04 29.54 7.43
N GLN A 281 -17.79 29.40 6.13
CA GLN A 281 -16.73 28.50 5.60
C GLN A 281 -15.44 29.29 5.43
N VAL A 282 -14.37 28.70 5.97
CA VAL A 282 -13.00 29.18 5.86
C VAL A 282 -12.19 28.12 5.13
N GLU A 283 -11.53 28.48 4.05
CA GLU A 283 -10.66 27.58 3.31
C GLU A 283 -9.20 27.86 3.60
N LEU A 284 -8.43 26.81 3.84
CA LEU A 284 -6.99 26.82 3.98
C LEU A 284 -6.38 25.97 2.84
N GLU A 285 -5.52 26.58 2.05
CA GLU A 285 -4.73 25.89 1.04
C GLU A 285 -3.33 25.66 1.58
N VAL A 286 -2.81 24.43 1.43
CA VAL A 286 -1.45 24.06 1.81
C VAL A 286 -0.79 23.40 0.61
N ALA A 287 0.39 23.86 0.24
CA ALA A 287 1.18 23.26 -0.83
C ALA A 287 2.59 22.95 -0.35
N PHE A 288 3.14 21.85 -0.87
CA PHE A 288 4.42 21.31 -0.48
C PHE A 288 5.37 21.21 -1.66
N SER A 289 6.65 21.41 -1.41
CA SER A 289 7.73 20.99 -2.29
C SER A 289 8.85 20.39 -1.46
N LEU A 290 9.44 19.31 -1.94
CA LEU A 290 10.61 18.69 -1.32
C LEU A 290 11.92 19.35 -1.77
N ARG A 291 11.86 20.38 -2.64
CA ARG A 291 13.03 21.06 -3.22
C ARG A 291 13.18 22.53 -2.85
N SER A 292 12.11 23.31 -2.88
CA SER A 292 12.25 24.75 -2.62
C SER A 292 10.95 25.45 -2.26
N ARG A 293 11.06 26.56 -1.50
CA ARG A 293 9.92 27.46 -1.22
C ARG A 293 9.29 28.02 -2.50
N GLU A 294 10.13 28.29 -3.52
CA GLU A 294 9.66 28.77 -4.81
C GLU A 294 8.71 27.77 -5.48
N ARG A 295 9.09 26.50 -5.53
CA ARG A 295 8.24 25.43 -6.05
C ARG A 295 6.96 25.26 -5.21
N ALA A 296 7.03 25.32 -3.89
CA ALA A 296 5.85 25.27 -3.05
C ALA A 296 4.86 26.40 -3.39
N ARG A 297 5.35 27.63 -3.62
CA ARG A 297 4.51 28.75 -4.09
C ARG A 297 3.89 28.48 -5.46
N GLN A 298 4.67 27.94 -6.39
CA GLN A 298 4.16 27.59 -7.72
C GLN A 298 3.05 26.52 -7.60
N HIS A 299 3.24 25.49 -6.77
CA HIS A 299 2.23 24.48 -6.51
C HIS A 299 0.95 25.09 -5.89
N LEU A 300 1.10 26.01 -4.94
CA LEU A 300 -0.04 26.72 -4.36
C LEU A 300 -0.80 27.55 -5.41
N ALA A 301 -0.08 28.21 -6.33
CA ALA A 301 -0.67 29.05 -7.36
C ALA A 301 -1.50 28.27 -8.39
N VAL A 302 -1.07 27.02 -8.72
CA VAL A 302 -1.72 26.18 -9.74
C VAL A 302 -2.75 25.20 -9.13
N SER A 303 -2.88 25.12 -7.82
CA SER A 303 -3.85 24.24 -7.16
C SER A 303 -5.29 24.57 -7.59
N PRO A 304 -6.15 23.57 -7.82
CA PRO A 304 -7.56 23.78 -8.10
C PRO A 304 -8.24 24.54 -6.97
N LYS A 305 -9.01 25.58 -7.31
CA LYS A 305 -9.74 26.46 -6.37
C LYS A 305 -11.17 26.66 -6.84
N PRO A 306 -12.15 26.78 -5.96
CA PRO A 306 -12.15 26.61 -4.50
C PRO A 306 -12.10 25.12 -4.07
N PHE A 307 -12.29 24.84 -2.77
CA PHE A 307 -12.34 23.49 -2.18
C PHE A 307 -13.17 22.51 -3.02
N THR A 308 -14.35 22.94 -3.48
CA THR A 308 -15.23 22.07 -4.28
C THR A 308 -14.59 21.63 -5.59
N ALA A 309 -13.83 22.49 -6.25
CA ALA A 309 -13.12 22.14 -7.48
C ALA A 309 -11.99 21.14 -7.21
N ALA A 310 -11.21 21.33 -6.12
CA ALA A 310 -10.18 20.39 -5.70
C ALA A 310 -10.78 19.02 -5.36
N ARG A 311 -11.88 18.98 -4.60
CA ARG A 311 -12.61 17.75 -4.27
C ARG A 311 -13.13 17.02 -5.52
N GLN A 312 -13.71 17.77 -6.47
CA GLN A 312 -14.18 17.19 -7.73
C GLN A 312 -13.03 16.61 -8.55
N ALA A 313 -11.89 17.30 -8.63
CA ALA A 313 -10.71 16.83 -9.33
C ALA A 313 -10.15 15.53 -8.70
N ALA A 314 -10.08 15.47 -7.37
CA ALA A 314 -9.66 14.27 -6.65
C ALA A 314 -10.62 13.09 -6.88
N ALA A 315 -11.92 13.31 -6.79
CA ALA A 315 -12.93 12.30 -7.07
C ALA A 315 -12.86 11.80 -8.53
N ALA A 316 -12.66 12.70 -9.49
CA ALA A 316 -12.51 12.34 -10.90
C ALA A 316 -11.26 11.51 -11.17
N ALA A 317 -10.13 11.80 -10.50
CA ALA A 317 -8.91 11.00 -10.61
C ALA A 317 -9.16 9.56 -10.15
N TRP A 318 -9.82 9.37 -9.01
CA TRP A 318 -10.19 8.06 -8.52
C TRP A 318 -11.22 7.35 -9.41
N GLN A 319 -12.24 8.06 -9.88
CA GLN A 319 -13.23 7.51 -10.80
C GLN A 319 -12.57 6.99 -12.09
N SER A 320 -11.62 7.74 -12.65
CA SER A 320 -10.88 7.34 -13.85
C SER A 320 -10.07 6.07 -13.62
N LEU A 321 -9.41 5.95 -12.46
CA LEU A 321 -8.53 4.82 -12.19
C LEU A 321 -9.31 3.57 -11.77
N LEU A 322 -10.22 3.67 -10.79
CA LEU A 322 -11.03 2.53 -10.33
C LEU A 322 -11.98 2.03 -11.43
N GLY A 323 -12.43 2.91 -12.33
CA GLY A 323 -13.25 2.58 -13.49
C GLY A 323 -12.52 1.77 -14.58
N ARG A 324 -11.22 1.47 -14.41
CA ARG A 324 -10.49 0.54 -15.27
C ARG A 324 -10.85 -0.93 -15.01
N ILE A 325 -11.45 -1.21 -13.86
CA ILE A 325 -12.00 -2.53 -13.55
C ILE A 325 -13.51 -2.40 -13.34
N GLU A 326 -14.26 -3.29 -13.95
CA GLU A 326 -15.68 -3.46 -13.71
C GLU A 326 -15.92 -4.90 -13.26
N ILE A 327 -16.83 -5.09 -12.30
CA ILE A 327 -17.22 -6.41 -11.79
C ILE A 327 -18.74 -6.58 -11.85
N ASP A 328 -19.18 -7.81 -12.08
CA ASP A 328 -20.59 -8.18 -12.08
C ASP A 328 -20.81 -9.43 -11.22
N GLY A 329 -21.97 -9.49 -10.56
CA GLY A 329 -22.25 -10.53 -9.56
C GLY A 329 -21.68 -10.20 -8.18
N GLY A 330 -21.63 -11.21 -7.33
CA GLY A 330 -21.22 -11.11 -5.93
C GLY A 330 -22.21 -10.35 -5.03
N THR A 331 -22.01 -10.42 -3.73
CA THR A 331 -22.81 -9.70 -2.73
C THR A 331 -22.39 -8.23 -2.65
N THR A 332 -23.25 -7.37 -2.06
CA THR A 332 -22.89 -5.96 -1.81
C THR A 332 -21.64 -5.84 -0.94
N ALA A 333 -21.48 -6.68 0.07
CA ALA A 333 -20.29 -6.72 0.92
C ALA A 333 -19.03 -7.07 0.13
N GLN A 334 -19.06 -8.10 -0.71
CA GLN A 334 -17.94 -8.49 -1.56
C GLN A 334 -17.56 -7.39 -2.55
N ARG A 335 -18.53 -6.73 -3.17
CA ARG A 335 -18.30 -5.60 -4.08
C ARG A 335 -17.69 -4.40 -3.38
N ARG A 336 -18.13 -4.09 -2.15
CA ARG A 336 -17.56 -3.02 -1.31
C ARG A 336 -16.13 -3.36 -0.90
N THR A 337 -15.89 -4.57 -0.42
CA THR A 337 -14.54 -5.05 -0.09
C THR A 337 -13.60 -4.96 -1.29
N PHE A 338 -14.06 -5.42 -2.47
CA PHE A 338 -13.27 -5.33 -3.71
C PHE A 338 -12.93 -3.88 -4.10
N ALA A 339 -13.94 -3.02 -4.10
CA ALA A 339 -13.75 -1.61 -4.46
C ALA A 339 -12.76 -0.91 -3.51
N THR A 340 -12.86 -1.22 -2.20
CA THR A 340 -11.96 -0.65 -1.19
C THR A 340 -10.56 -1.26 -1.28
N ALA A 341 -10.44 -2.56 -1.51
CA ALA A 341 -9.15 -3.20 -1.72
C ALA A 341 -8.44 -2.64 -2.97
N LEU A 342 -9.17 -2.43 -4.07
CA LEU A 342 -8.61 -1.77 -5.26
C LEU A 342 -8.16 -0.33 -4.96
N TYR A 343 -8.93 0.42 -4.18
CA TYR A 343 -8.58 1.77 -3.73
C TYR A 343 -7.29 1.76 -2.89
N HIS A 344 -7.21 0.90 -1.85
CA HIS A 344 -6.03 0.79 -0.98
C HIS A 344 -4.77 0.40 -1.76
N SER A 345 -4.89 -0.49 -2.74
CA SER A 345 -3.77 -0.95 -3.60
C SER A 345 -3.13 0.17 -4.42
N LEU A 346 -3.82 1.31 -4.61
CA LEU A 346 -3.41 2.37 -5.52
C LEU A 346 -3.15 3.72 -4.81
N ILE A 347 -3.07 3.71 -3.47
CA ILE A 347 -2.70 4.90 -2.69
C ILE A 347 -1.18 5.18 -2.80
N LYS A 348 -0.36 4.15 -2.79
CA LYS A 348 1.12 4.24 -2.79
C LYS A 348 1.73 3.38 -3.93
N PRO A 349 2.98 3.64 -4.33
CA PRO A 349 3.95 4.63 -3.82
C PRO A 349 3.57 6.07 -4.16
N SER A 350 4.25 7.04 -3.50
CA SER A 350 4.01 8.47 -3.70
C SER A 350 4.73 9.00 -4.94
N GLU A 351 4.00 9.51 -5.90
CA GLU A 351 4.52 10.21 -7.08
C GLU A 351 4.97 11.61 -6.70
N ALA A 352 6.21 11.97 -6.99
CA ALA A 352 6.80 13.27 -6.72
C ALA A 352 7.79 13.69 -7.82
N ARG A 353 7.34 13.64 -9.08
CA ARG A 353 8.13 14.05 -10.24
C ARG A 353 8.76 15.43 -10.01
N ASP A 354 10.06 15.57 -10.32
CA ASP A 354 10.87 16.77 -10.18
C ASP A 354 11.05 17.25 -8.71
N GLU A 355 10.69 16.44 -7.72
CA GLU A 355 10.71 16.81 -6.31
C GLU A 355 11.73 16.02 -5.47
N SER A 356 12.69 15.31 -6.06
CA SER A 356 13.71 14.61 -5.26
C SER A 356 14.42 15.58 -4.30
N PRO A 357 14.37 15.31 -2.98
CA PRO A 357 15.09 16.12 -1.99
C PRO A 357 16.55 15.72 -1.84
N PHE A 358 16.97 14.59 -2.42
CA PHE A 358 18.28 13.96 -2.16
C PHE A 358 19.34 14.38 -3.18
N TRP A 359 18.91 14.63 -4.42
CA TRP A 359 19.78 15.09 -5.53
C TRP A 359 18.97 15.95 -6.51
N PRO A 360 19.65 16.84 -7.24
CA PRO A 360 19.02 17.58 -8.33
C PRO A 360 18.61 16.63 -9.45
N TRP A 361 17.29 16.51 -9.67
CA TRP A 361 16.72 15.64 -10.68
C TRP A 361 15.39 16.22 -11.18
N ASP A 362 15.26 16.36 -12.47
CA ASP A 362 14.01 16.71 -13.13
C ASP A 362 13.56 15.49 -13.94
N GLY A 363 12.60 14.74 -13.39
CA GLY A 363 12.11 13.48 -13.92
C GLY A 363 11.33 12.65 -12.90
N PRO A 364 11.02 11.40 -13.22
CA PRO A 364 10.31 10.51 -12.31
C PRO A 364 11.02 10.38 -10.97
N PHE A 365 10.30 10.59 -9.89
CA PHE A 365 10.73 10.33 -8.52
C PHE A 365 9.56 9.79 -7.74
N TYR A 366 9.76 8.61 -7.16
CA TYR A 366 8.77 7.94 -6.30
C TYR A 366 9.39 7.62 -4.95
N PHE A 367 8.60 7.75 -3.91
CA PHE A 367 8.96 7.37 -2.55
C PHE A 367 7.76 6.72 -1.84
N ASP A 368 7.87 6.41 -0.55
CA ASP A 368 6.87 5.64 0.19
C ASP A 368 6.65 4.23 -0.37
N PHE A 369 7.73 3.63 -0.90
CA PHE A 369 7.80 2.18 -0.89
C PHE A 369 8.02 1.78 0.57
N ALA A 370 6.95 1.42 1.28
CA ALA A 370 7.04 1.08 2.70
C ALA A 370 8.04 -0.04 2.91
N THR A 371 7.84 -1.17 2.20
CA THR A 371 8.89 -2.06 1.75
C THR A 371 8.50 -2.65 0.39
N LEU A 372 9.48 -2.93 -0.46
CA LEU A 372 9.22 -3.65 -1.72
C LEU A 372 8.80 -5.10 -1.45
N TRP A 373 9.21 -5.67 -0.32
CA TRP A 373 8.82 -6.99 0.14
C TRP A 373 7.29 -7.12 0.28
N ASP A 374 6.63 -6.05 0.71
CA ASP A 374 5.18 -5.98 0.83
C ASP A 374 4.48 -5.82 -0.54
N MET A 375 5.13 -5.13 -1.49
CA MET A 375 4.46 -4.59 -2.67
C MET A 375 4.72 -5.39 -3.95
N TYR A 376 5.87 -6.10 -4.05
CA TYR A 376 6.36 -6.64 -5.32
C TYR A 376 5.54 -7.81 -5.87
N LYS A 377 4.85 -8.59 -5.02
CA LYS A 377 4.13 -9.80 -5.45
C LYS A 377 2.78 -9.52 -6.13
N THR A 378 2.05 -8.54 -5.63
CA THR A 378 0.66 -8.30 -6.06
C THR A 378 0.39 -6.84 -6.35
N GLN A 379 0.81 -5.91 -5.47
CA GLN A 379 0.48 -4.50 -5.58
C GLN A 379 1.17 -3.84 -6.80
N LEU A 380 2.48 -3.99 -6.94
CA LEU A 380 3.20 -3.46 -8.10
C LEU A 380 2.77 -4.14 -9.41
N PRO A 381 2.60 -5.47 -9.51
CA PRO A 381 1.98 -6.09 -10.68
C PRO A 381 0.62 -5.50 -11.06
N LEU A 382 -0.25 -5.20 -10.09
CA LEU A 382 -1.54 -4.56 -10.33
C LEU A 382 -1.37 -3.14 -10.88
N LEU A 383 -0.48 -2.36 -10.27
CA LEU A 383 -0.16 -1.00 -10.70
C LEU A 383 0.42 -0.98 -12.12
N LEU A 384 1.40 -1.84 -12.43
CA LEU A 384 1.99 -1.97 -13.77
C LEU A 384 0.95 -2.36 -14.82
N THR A 385 -0.07 -3.14 -14.43
CA THR A 385 -1.18 -3.54 -15.30
C THR A 385 -2.15 -2.39 -15.55
N LEU A 386 -2.57 -1.69 -14.51
CA LEU A 386 -3.58 -0.64 -14.60
C LEU A 386 -3.00 0.73 -14.97
N CYS A 387 -1.74 1.01 -14.65
CA CYS A 387 -1.09 2.31 -14.81
C CYS A 387 0.27 2.17 -15.50
N PRO A 388 0.33 1.70 -16.76
CA PRO A 388 1.61 1.38 -17.42
C PRO A 388 2.59 2.56 -17.49
N ALA A 389 2.10 3.79 -17.67
CA ALA A 389 2.94 4.99 -17.66
C ALA A 389 3.59 5.25 -16.28
N ALA A 390 2.79 5.16 -15.20
CA ALA A 390 3.32 5.26 -13.84
C ALA A 390 4.29 4.10 -13.53
N GLY A 391 4.00 2.90 -14.04
CA GLY A 391 4.89 1.74 -13.92
C GLY A 391 6.26 1.98 -14.55
N ALA A 392 6.30 2.53 -15.76
CA ALA A 392 7.55 2.90 -16.42
C ALA A 392 8.31 3.98 -15.63
N ASP A 393 7.60 4.98 -15.11
CA ASP A 393 8.18 6.02 -14.26
C ASP A 393 8.76 5.47 -12.95
N ILE A 394 8.09 4.50 -12.32
CA ILE A 394 8.58 3.80 -11.13
C ILE A 394 9.88 3.08 -11.42
N VAL A 395 9.96 2.32 -12.51
CA VAL A 395 11.20 1.63 -12.91
C VAL A 395 12.32 2.63 -13.14
N ASN A 396 12.08 3.69 -13.91
CA ASN A 396 13.07 4.73 -14.16
C ASN A 396 13.52 5.45 -12.88
N SER A 397 12.60 5.68 -11.93
CA SER A 397 12.92 6.23 -10.61
C SER A 397 13.83 5.29 -9.81
N LEU A 398 13.54 3.98 -9.77
CA LEU A 398 14.36 3.00 -9.07
C LEU A 398 15.76 2.85 -9.71
N LEU A 399 15.87 2.86 -11.04
CA LEU A 399 17.17 2.88 -11.73
C LEU A 399 17.98 4.13 -11.36
N THR A 400 17.34 5.30 -11.31
CA THR A 400 17.98 6.55 -10.88
C THR A 400 18.40 6.50 -9.41
N VAL A 401 17.58 5.93 -8.50
CA VAL A 401 17.99 5.71 -7.11
C VAL A 401 19.27 4.89 -7.03
N PHE A 402 19.39 3.80 -7.80
CA PHE A 402 20.61 3.01 -7.83
C PHE A 402 21.83 3.81 -8.28
N GLU A 403 21.69 4.57 -9.37
CA GLU A 403 22.80 5.38 -9.92
C GLU A 403 23.27 6.46 -8.95
N MET A 404 22.34 7.05 -8.20
CA MET A 404 22.64 8.13 -7.26
C MET A 404 23.11 7.64 -5.88
N GLU A 405 22.63 6.48 -5.42
CA GLU A 405 22.87 5.96 -4.07
C GLU A 405 23.73 4.68 -4.06
N GLY A 406 23.95 4.05 -5.21
CA GLY A 406 24.77 2.85 -5.36
C GLY A 406 24.08 1.55 -4.97
N ASN A 407 22.76 1.56 -4.74
CA ASN A 407 21.99 0.36 -4.41
C ASN A 407 20.51 0.46 -4.76
N PHE A 408 19.90 -0.69 -5.06
CA PHE A 408 18.45 -0.80 -5.04
C PHE A 408 17.91 -0.89 -3.61
N PRO A 409 16.85 -0.15 -3.28
CA PRO A 409 16.25 -0.18 -1.96
C PRO A 409 15.35 -1.40 -1.75
N ILE A 410 15.17 -1.84 -0.50
CA ILE A 410 14.04 -2.68 -0.07
C ILE A 410 12.90 -1.80 0.44
N GLY A 411 13.20 -0.72 1.13
CA GLY A 411 12.24 0.33 1.48
C GLY A 411 12.80 1.70 1.16
N TYR A 412 12.00 2.57 0.55
CA TYR A 412 12.43 3.89 0.14
C TYR A 412 11.44 4.95 0.59
N ARG A 413 11.84 5.75 1.56
CA ARG A 413 10.97 6.70 2.24
C ARG A 413 11.60 8.08 2.36
N LEU A 414 10.74 9.07 2.52
CA LEU A 414 11.13 10.47 2.61
C LEU A 414 12.14 10.74 3.75
N ALA A 415 11.97 10.10 4.91
CA ALA A 415 12.78 10.37 6.09
C ALA A 415 14.26 10.02 5.96
N ARG A 416 14.64 9.06 5.12
CA ARG A 416 16.04 8.62 5.02
C ARG A 416 16.54 8.27 3.62
N GLY A 417 15.68 8.26 2.64
CA GLY A 417 16.02 8.01 1.25
C GLY A 417 16.22 6.54 0.91
N TYR A 418 17.10 5.83 1.59
CA TYR A 418 17.50 4.48 1.23
C TYR A 418 17.07 3.41 2.25
N ASP A 419 17.26 2.18 1.85
CA ASP A 419 16.86 0.97 2.54
C ASP A 419 17.50 0.77 3.91
N ARG A 420 16.65 0.44 4.88
CA ARG A 420 17.06 -0.05 6.20
C ARG A 420 16.57 -1.44 6.52
N PHE A 421 15.91 -2.08 5.56
CA PHE A 421 15.33 -3.41 5.70
C PHE A 421 16.12 -4.44 4.92
N ALA A 422 17.42 -4.23 4.70
CA ALA A 422 18.28 -5.17 3.98
C ALA A 422 18.27 -6.59 4.56
N HIS A 423 17.90 -6.73 5.85
CA HIS A 423 17.72 -8.04 6.49
C HIS A 423 16.38 -8.72 6.14
N GLN A 424 15.43 -8.01 5.52
CA GLN A 424 14.10 -8.51 5.17
C GLN A 424 14.12 -9.27 3.85
N ALA A 425 14.81 -8.75 2.83
CA ALA A 425 14.88 -9.34 1.49
C ALA A 425 16.07 -8.79 0.70
N SER A 426 16.33 -9.38 -0.48
CA SER A 426 17.33 -8.93 -1.45
C SER A 426 16.76 -8.98 -2.88
N GLY A 427 17.29 -8.16 -3.79
CA GLY A 427 17.03 -8.28 -5.23
C GLY A 427 15.58 -8.07 -5.69
N LEU A 428 14.70 -7.48 -4.87
CA LEU A 428 13.27 -7.37 -5.22
C LEU A 428 13.00 -6.38 -6.35
N VAL A 429 13.84 -5.34 -6.51
CA VAL A 429 13.71 -4.40 -7.64
C VAL A 429 13.91 -5.13 -8.97
N HIS A 430 14.75 -6.16 -9.02
CA HIS A 430 14.94 -6.98 -10.22
C HIS A 430 13.62 -7.63 -10.67
N VAL A 431 12.81 -8.07 -9.73
CA VAL A 431 11.49 -8.67 -9.99
C VAL A 431 10.54 -7.62 -10.59
N VAL A 432 10.51 -6.41 -10.03
CA VAL A 432 9.67 -5.30 -10.53
C VAL A 432 10.09 -4.89 -11.95
N ILE A 433 11.40 -4.82 -12.22
CA ILE A 433 11.92 -4.48 -13.56
C ILE A 433 11.56 -5.59 -14.57
N ALA A 434 11.67 -6.87 -14.19
CA ALA A 434 11.29 -7.98 -15.05
C ALA A 434 9.78 -8.00 -15.35
N ASP A 435 8.96 -7.67 -14.36
CA ASP A 435 7.51 -7.50 -14.56
C ASP A 435 7.20 -6.40 -15.59
N ALA A 436 7.90 -5.27 -15.51
CA ALA A 436 7.76 -4.18 -16.48
C ALA A 436 8.24 -4.60 -17.88
N TYR A 437 9.30 -5.41 -17.95
CA TYR A 437 9.83 -5.96 -19.21
C TYR A 437 8.82 -6.87 -19.89
N HIS A 438 8.26 -7.83 -19.16
CA HIS A 438 7.22 -8.74 -19.69
C HIS A 438 5.97 -8.00 -20.16
N ARG A 439 5.61 -6.91 -19.48
CA ARG A 439 4.51 -6.02 -19.88
C ARG A 439 4.86 -5.08 -21.03
N ARG A 440 6.13 -5.09 -21.49
CA ARG A 440 6.62 -4.22 -22.57
C ARG A 440 6.36 -2.74 -22.31
N LEU A 441 6.57 -2.29 -21.07
CA LEU A 441 6.34 -0.90 -20.70
C LEU A 441 7.26 0.02 -21.52
N PRO A 442 6.72 1.10 -22.12
CA PRO A 442 7.51 1.99 -22.95
C PRO A 442 8.40 2.93 -22.13
N GLY A 443 9.46 3.47 -22.75
CA GLY A 443 10.30 4.52 -22.13
C GLY A 443 11.29 4.01 -21.08
N ILE A 444 11.57 2.72 -21.03
CA ILE A 444 12.60 2.11 -20.19
C ILE A 444 13.79 1.73 -21.10
N ASP A 445 14.98 2.15 -20.70
CA ASP A 445 16.25 1.73 -21.32
C ASP A 445 16.67 0.39 -20.72
N TRP A 446 16.44 -0.69 -21.48
CA TRP A 446 16.69 -2.05 -21.02
C TRP A 446 18.17 -2.40 -20.92
N GLU A 447 19.07 -1.80 -21.73
CA GLU A 447 20.51 -1.97 -21.61
C GLU A 447 21.00 -1.36 -20.29
N ARG A 448 20.55 -0.14 -19.99
CA ARG A 448 20.76 0.51 -18.70
C ARG A 448 20.24 -0.33 -17.55
N ALA A 449 19.02 -0.87 -17.65
CA ALA A 449 18.41 -1.69 -16.61
C ALA A 449 19.25 -2.94 -16.31
N VAL A 450 19.66 -3.70 -17.34
CA VAL A 450 20.50 -4.91 -17.17
C VAL A 450 21.86 -4.54 -16.56
N ALA A 451 22.48 -3.46 -17.01
CA ALA A 451 23.78 -3.02 -16.49
C ALA A 451 23.70 -2.65 -14.99
N VAL A 452 22.61 -2.00 -14.56
CA VAL A 452 22.37 -1.64 -13.16
C VAL A 452 22.05 -2.89 -12.34
N MET A 453 21.16 -3.75 -12.81
CA MET A 453 20.78 -5.01 -12.14
C MET A 453 21.98 -5.90 -11.91
N ALA A 454 22.85 -6.07 -12.91
CA ALA A 454 24.09 -6.84 -12.80
C ALA A 454 25.06 -6.28 -11.75
N LYS A 455 25.12 -4.96 -11.60
CA LYS A 455 25.96 -4.30 -10.57
C LYS A 455 25.41 -4.48 -9.17
N ASP A 456 24.09 -4.57 -8.99
CA ASP A 456 23.45 -4.71 -7.67
C ASP A 456 23.91 -5.99 -6.95
N PHE A 457 24.27 -7.06 -7.68
CA PHE A 457 24.82 -8.29 -7.10
C PHE A 457 26.18 -8.10 -6.42
N ALA A 458 26.93 -7.05 -6.72
CA ALA A 458 28.26 -6.82 -6.16
C ALA A 458 28.21 -6.11 -4.79
N ARG A 459 27.16 -6.29 -3.99
CA ARG A 459 27.02 -5.66 -2.68
C ARG A 459 26.25 -6.50 -1.67
N ALA A 460 26.45 -6.22 -0.38
CA ALA A 460 25.75 -6.84 0.75
C ALA A 460 25.69 -8.38 0.63
N TYR A 461 24.50 -8.96 0.74
CA TYR A 461 24.29 -10.40 0.58
C TYR A 461 24.63 -10.91 -0.82
N GLY A 462 24.56 -10.06 -1.85
CA GLY A 462 24.88 -10.42 -3.22
C GLY A 462 26.34 -10.82 -3.42
N GLU A 463 27.28 -10.13 -2.79
CA GLU A 463 28.72 -10.46 -2.88
C GLU A 463 29.02 -11.86 -2.33
N ALA A 464 28.48 -12.20 -1.16
CA ALA A 464 28.62 -13.54 -0.60
C ALA A 464 27.93 -14.61 -1.47
N PHE A 465 26.77 -14.28 -2.06
CA PHE A 465 26.06 -15.18 -2.96
C PHE A 465 26.85 -15.43 -4.26
N LEU A 466 27.53 -14.43 -4.81
CA LEU A 466 28.41 -14.61 -5.98
C LEU A 466 29.54 -15.60 -5.71
N GLN A 467 30.09 -15.59 -4.50
CA GLN A 467 31.20 -16.49 -4.09
C GLN A 467 30.71 -17.90 -3.80
N ASP A 468 29.75 -18.04 -2.89
CA ASP A 468 29.38 -19.30 -2.28
C ASP A 468 28.08 -19.92 -2.83
N GLY A 469 27.26 -19.14 -3.55
CA GLY A 469 25.92 -19.54 -4.01
C GLY A 469 24.94 -19.81 -2.87
N LEU A 470 25.26 -19.34 -1.66
CA LEU A 470 24.48 -19.53 -0.44
C LEU A 470 24.75 -18.36 0.51
N VAL A 471 23.70 -17.78 1.06
CA VAL A 471 23.79 -16.73 2.07
C VAL A 471 22.76 -16.92 3.17
N HIS A 472 23.00 -16.30 4.32
CA HIS A 472 22.07 -16.25 5.44
C HIS A 472 21.72 -14.80 5.79
N PRO A 473 20.46 -14.52 6.13
CA PRO A 473 19.30 -15.44 6.21
C PRO A 473 19.05 -16.20 4.90
N ILE A 474 18.63 -17.47 5.02
CA ILE A 474 18.55 -18.38 3.85
C ILE A 474 17.59 -17.88 2.75
N THR A 475 16.59 -17.07 3.10
CA THR A 475 15.64 -16.46 2.18
C THR A 475 16.31 -15.59 1.13
N HIS A 476 17.43 -14.93 1.49
CA HIS A 476 18.22 -14.13 0.55
C HIS A 476 18.87 -14.97 -0.56
N THR A 477 19.13 -16.24 -0.31
CA THR A 477 19.58 -17.18 -1.37
C THR A 477 18.50 -17.34 -2.45
N LEU A 478 17.23 -17.47 -2.05
CA LEU A 478 16.11 -17.56 -2.99
C LEU A 478 15.90 -16.23 -3.72
N ASP A 479 15.94 -15.12 -2.98
CA ASP A 479 15.77 -13.79 -3.55
C ASP A 479 16.81 -13.48 -4.62
N LEU A 480 18.09 -13.76 -4.33
CA LEU A 480 19.20 -13.49 -5.25
C LEU A 480 19.20 -14.45 -6.45
N ALA A 481 18.87 -15.73 -6.25
CA ALA A 481 18.69 -16.65 -7.36
C ALA A 481 17.55 -16.20 -8.29
N TYR A 482 16.43 -15.75 -7.70
CA TYR A 482 15.31 -15.24 -8.48
C TYR A 482 15.63 -13.90 -9.18
N ALA A 483 16.38 -13.01 -8.53
CA ALA A 483 16.90 -11.81 -9.15
C ALA A 483 17.84 -12.12 -10.33
N GLY A 484 18.64 -13.18 -10.21
CA GLY A 484 19.46 -13.73 -11.30
C GLY A 484 18.61 -14.13 -12.50
N PHE A 485 17.55 -14.91 -12.26
CA PHE A 485 16.59 -15.29 -13.30
C PHE A 485 15.95 -14.07 -13.99
N CYS A 486 15.48 -13.10 -13.21
CA CYS A 486 14.88 -11.88 -13.74
C CYS A 486 15.86 -11.09 -14.61
N THR A 487 17.10 -10.95 -14.15
CA THR A 487 18.16 -10.25 -14.91
C THR A 487 18.53 -10.99 -16.17
N ALA A 488 18.67 -12.32 -16.10
CA ALA A 488 18.99 -13.19 -17.24
C ALA A 488 17.91 -13.08 -18.34
N THR A 489 16.65 -13.10 -17.95
CA THR A 489 15.50 -12.98 -18.86
C THR A 489 15.57 -11.71 -19.71
N ILE A 490 15.84 -10.57 -19.08
CA ILE A 490 15.95 -9.29 -19.80
C ILE A 490 17.22 -9.27 -20.66
N ALA A 491 18.36 -9.68 -20.09
CA ALA A 491 19.65 -9.72 -20.81
C ALA A 491 19.55 -10.59 -22.07
N ARG A 492 18.92 -11.77 -21.97
CA ARG A 492 18.67 -12.65 -23.12
C ARG A 492 17.82 -11.97 -24.17
N GLY A 493 16.77 -11.29 -23.75
CA GLY A 493 15.83 -10.61 -24.65
C GLY A 493 16.42 -9.42 -25.39
N ILE A 494 17.46 -8.75 -24.84
CA ILE A 494 18.18 -7.64 -25.50
C ILE A 494 19.44 -8.14 -26.24
N GLY A 495 19.75 -9.44 -26.20
CA GLY A 495 20.92 -10.02 -26.87
C GLY A 495 22.23 -9.96 -26.09
N ASP A 496 22.23 -9.55 -24.81
CA ASP A 496 23.40 -9.63 -23.93
C ASP A 496 23.56 -11.04 -23.37
N THR A 497 24.05 -11.95 -24.22
CA THR A 497 24.20 -13.38 -23.89
C THR A 497 25.20 -13.61 -22.75
N ALA A 498 26.26 -12.81 -22.69
CA ALA A 498 27.30 -12.96 -21.67
C ALA A 498 26.76 -12.66 -20.25
N THR A 499 25.94 -11.62 -20.10
CA THR A 499 25.27 -11.33 -18.84
C THR A 499 24.17 -12.37 -18.57
N ALA A 500 23.40 -12.78 -19.59
CA ALA A 500 22.37 -13.80 -19.44
C ALA A 500 22.93 -15.11 -18.90
N ASP A 501 23.97 -15.68 -19.53
CA ASP A 501 24.59 -16.96 -19.13
C ASP A 501 25.09 -16.92 -17.67
N ARG A 502 25.74 -15.83 -17.28
CA ARG A 502 26.22 -15.63 -15.91
C ARG A 502 25.08 -15.56 -14.90
N MET A 503 23.98 -14.87 -15.25
CA MET A 503 22.84 -14.73 -14.35
C MET A 503 22.00 -16.01 -14.27
N GLU A 504 21.93 -16.80 -15.33
CA GLU A 504 21.33 -18.15 -15.33
C GLU A 504 22.08 -19.12 -14.41
N ASP A 505 23.42 -19.06 -14.40
CA ASP A 505 24.21 -19.84 -13.42
C ASP A 505 23.85 -19.45 -11.99
N LEU A 506 23.74 -18.16 -11.70
CA LEU A 506 23.30 -17.69 -10.39
C LEU A 506 21.88 -18.11 -10.07
N ALA A 507 20.96 -18.04 -11.04
CA ALA A 507 19.58 -18.47 -10.89
C ALA A 507 19.47 -19.95 -10.49
N SER A 508 20.32 -20.81 -11.03
CA SER A 508 20.33 -22.25 -10.73
C SER A 508 20.65 -22.57 -9.26
N ARG A 509 21.27 -21.64 -8.54
CA ARG A 509 21.73 -21.84 -7.14
C ARG A 509 20.62 -21.79 -6.10
N TRP A 510 19.37 -21.57 -6.48
CA TRP A 510 18.22 -21.61 -5.57
C TRP A 510 18.14 -22.92 -4.77
N GLN A 511 18.58 -24.03 -5.36
CA GLN A 511 18.58 -25.36 -4.74
C GLN A 511 19.40 -25.42 -3.45
N ASN A 512 20.44 -24.59 -3.35
CA ASN A 512 21.30 -24.51 -2.17
C ASN A 512 20.57 -24.09 -0.90
N ALA A 513 19.41 -23.48 -1.04
CA ALA A 513 18.59 -23.04 0.10
C ALA A 513 17.84 -24.20 0.79
N PHE A 514 17.62 -25.31 0.10
CA PHE A 514 16.76 -26.39 0.59
C PHE A 514 17.53 -27.53 1.27
N ALA A 515 16.88 -28.15 2.26
CA ALA A 515 17.32 -29.37 2.93
C ALA A 515 16.67 -30.60 2.29
N ALA A 516 17.17 -31.79 2.68
CA ALA A 516 16.71 -33.06 2.14
C ALA A 516 15.24 -33.41 2.48
N ASP A 517 14.64 -32.73 3.47
CA ASP A 517 13.22 -32.86 3.84
C ASP A 517 12.27 -32.06 2.93
N GLY A 518 12.83 -31.37 1.93
CA GLY A 518 12.07 -30.56 1.00
C GLY A 518 11.67 -29.19 1.55
N LEU A 519 12.13 -28.79 2.71
CA LEU A 519 11.92 -27.45 3.28
C LEU A 519 13.23 -26.65 3.20
N LEU A 520 13.15 -25.34 3.44
CA LEU A 520 14.33 -24.51 3.59
C LEU A 520 15.21 -24.98 4.74
N LYS A 521 16.52 -24.82 4.59
CA LYS A 521 17.48 -25.02 5.66
C LYS A 521 17.18 -24.12 6.85
N ASP A 522 17.53 -24.55 8.05
CA ASP A 522 17.36 -23.75 9.25
C ASP A 522 18.17 -22.46 9.16
N SER A 523 17.53 -21.37 9.49
CA SER A 523 18.07 -20.01 9.42
C SER A 523 17.26 -19.09 10.33
N THR A 524 17.65 -17.83 10.39
CA THR A 524 16.76 -16.77 10.86
C THR A 524 15.80 -16.39 9.73
N PHE A 525 14.57 -16.08 10.09
CA PHE A 525 13.55 -15.64 9.15
C PHE A 525 13.02 -14.29 9.62
N TYR A 526 12.83 -13.37 8.68
CA TYR A 526 12.13 -12.14 8.95
C TYR A 526 10.63 -12.45 8.92
N GLU A 527 9.97 -12.40 10.04
CA GLU A 527 8.55 -12.74 10.13
C GLU A 527 8.17 -14.10 9.53
N GLY A 528 7.78 -15.03 10.37
CA GLY A 528 7.41 -16.38 9.98
C GLY A 528 8.50 -17.42 10.26
N THR A 529 8.40 -18.55 9.60
CA THR A 529 9.26 -19.74 9.75
C THR A 529 9.71 -20.27 8.40
N LYS A 530 10.56 -21.31 8.40
CA LYS A 530 10.94 -22.00 7.17
C LYS A 530 9.74 -22.52 6.36
N TRP A 531 8.61 -22.79 7.02
CA TRP A 531 7.41 -23.28 6.35
C TRP A 531 6.79 -22.21 5.44
N ASN A 532 6.64 -20.98 5.92
CA ASN A 532 6.08 -19.86 5.14
C ASN A 532 6.87 -19.60 3.85
N TYR A 533 8.19 -19.65 3.93
CA TYR A 533 9.07 -19.35 2.80
C TYR A 533 9.38 -20.53 1.89
N SER A 534 9.10 -21.78 2.30
CA SER A 534 9.41 -22.98 1.52
C SER A 534 8.52 -23.18 0.30
N PHE A 535 7.37 -22.52 0.24
CA PHE A 535 6.39 -22.67 -0.83
C PHE A 535 6.29 -21.45 -1.77
N ARG A 536 7.33 -20.62 -1.75
CA ARG A 536 7.49 -19.53 -2.70
C ARG A 536 7.50 -20.05 -4.13
N LEU A 537 6.85 -19.34 -5.06
CA LEU A 537 6.91 -19.64 -6.49
C LEU A 537 8.27 -19.26 -7.05
N LEU A 538 8.98 -20.25 -7.54
CA LEU A 538 10.29 -20.10 -8.16
C LEU A 538 10.17 -20.20 -9.69
N HIS A 539 11.20 -19.75 -10.40
CA HIS A 539 11.32 -19.95 -11.85
C HIS A 539 11.46 -21.42 -12.25
N ASP A 540 11.96 -22.27 -11.35
CA ASP A 540 12.12 -23.72 -11.55
C ASP A 540 11.27 -24.52 -10.55
N MET A 541 9.96 -24.47 -10.73
CA MET A 541 9.04 -25.23 -9.88
C MET A 541 9.08 -26.73 -10.13
N ALA A 542 9.41 -27.18 -11.34
CA ALA A 542 9.60 -28.61 -11.64
C ALA A 542 10.79 -29.17 -10.86
N GLY A 543 11.95 -28.50 -10.89
CA GLY A 543 13.10 -28.84 -10.08
C GLY A 543 12.81 -28.77 -8.58
N ARG A 544 12.03 -27.77 -8.14
CA ARG A 544 11.59 -27.63 -6.74
C ARG A 544 10.76 -28.84 -6.27
N ILE A 545 9.84 -29.31 -7.08
CA ILE A 545 8.99 -30.48 -6.80
C ILE A 545 9.84 -31.76 -6.80
N ALA A 546 10.73 -31.91 -7.78
CA ALA A 546 11.65 -33.06 -7.84
C ALA A 546 12.53 -33.13 -6.57
N LEU A 547 13.07 -32.01 -6.10
CA LEU A 547 13.87 -31.93 -4.88
C LEU A 547 13.06 -32.34 -3.64
N ALA A 548 11.75 -32.07 -3.61
CA ALA A 548 10.86 -32.49 -2.52
C ALA A 548 10.46 -33.97 -2.58
N GLY A 549 10.92 -34.73 -3.59
CA GLY A 549 10.58 -36.12 -3.78
C GLY A 549 9.41 -36.41 -4.71
N GLY A 550 9.04 -35.41 -5.55
CA GLY A 550 7.98 -35.51 -6.54
C GLY A 550 6.62 -34.96 -6.05
N ASP A 551 5.64 -34.99 -6.95
CA ASP A 551 4.31 -34.38 -6.75
C ASP A 551 3.65 -34.79 -5.42
N ALA A 552 3.55 -36.10 -5.16
CA ALA A 552 2.87 -36.61 -3.98
C ALA A 552 3.55 -36.16 -2.66
N ALA A 553 4.88 -36.12 -2.64
CA ALA A 553 5.63 -35.66 -1.49
C ALA A 553 5.47 -34.13 -1.30
N PHE A 554 5.53 -33.37 -2.38
CA PHE A 554 5.34 -31.91 -2.35
C PHE A 554 3.93 -31.52 -1.92
N VAL A 555 2.89 -32.17 -2.47
CA VAL A 555 1.49 -31.99 -2.05
C VAL A 555 1.32 -32.30 -0.57
N LYS A 556 1.94 -33.36 -0.06
CA LYS A 556 1.89 -33.72 1.37
C LYS A 556 2.49 -32.61 2.27
N LEU A 557 3.58 -31.96 1.83
CA LEU A 557 4.15 -30.82 2.55
C LEU A 557 3.19 -29.62 2.56
N LEU A 558 2.58 -29.31 1.41
CA LEU A 558 1.57 -28.24 1.29
C LEU A 558 0.33 -28.55 2.11
N ASP A 559 -0.23 -29.78 2.04
CA ASP A 559 -1.39 -30.19 2.83
C ASP A 559 -1.12 -30.05 4.34
N ARG A 560 0.09 -30.43 4.79
CA ARG A 560 0.50 -30.20 6.16
C ARG A 560 0.55 -28.72 6.52
N PHE A 561 1.13 -27.90 5.65
CA PHE A 561 1.23 -26.46 5.87
C PHE A 561 -0.15 -25.79 5.96
N PHE A 562 -1.03 -26.03 5.00
CA PHE A 562 -2.38 -25.52 5.02
C PHE A 562 -3.33 -26.19 6.02
N GLY A 563 -2.88 -27.25 6.69
CA GLY A 563 -3.66 -27.98 7.68
C GLY A 563 -4.84 -28.74 7.09
N ILE A 564 -4.71 -29.23 5.84
CA ILE A 564 -5.77 -29.98 5.18
C ILE A 564 -6.09 -31.24 5.97
N GLY A 565 -7.36 -31.38 6.40
CA GLY A 565 -7.81 -32.52 7.21
C GLY A 565 -7.35 -32.49 8.67
N ALA A 566 -6.69 -31.42 9.11
CA ALA A 566 -6.22 -31.32 10.49
C ALA A 566 -7.21 -30.57 11.39
N ALA A 567 -7.11 -30.84 12.69
CA ALA A 567 -7.90 -30.10 13.68
C ALA A 567 -7.50 -28.61 13.73
N PRO A 568 -8.44 -27.71 14.02
CA PRO A 568 -8.15 -26.29 14.27
C PRO A 568 -7.11 -26.12 15.38
N VAL A 569 -6.22 -25.14 15.21
CA VAL A 569 -5.24 -24.75 16.24
C VAL A 569 -5.77 -23.66 17.17
N ARG A 570 -6.94 -23.11 16.87
CA ARG A 570 -7.65 -22.11 17.69
C ARG A 570 -9.17 -22.27 17.55
N GLN A 571 -9.91 -21.68 18.49
CA GLN A 571 -11.36 -21.59 18.35
C GLN A 571 -11.74 -20.54 17.31
N PRO A 572 -12.70 -20.82 16.45
CA PRO A 572 -13.21 -19.85 15.48
C PRO A 572 -13.72 -18.57 16.15
N GLY A 573 -13.44 -17.41 15.56
CA GLY A 573 -13.94 -16.12 16.04
C GLY A 573 -13.21 -15.54 17.26
N GLU A 574 -12.17 -16.19 17.78
CA GLU A 574 -11.36 -15.69 18.88
C GLU A 574 -9.96 -15.27 18.42
N SER A 575 -9.41 -14.25 19.06
CA SER A 575 -7.99 -13.90 18.86
C SER A 575 -7.10 -15.02 19.38
N PRO A 576 -6.07 -15.46 18.62
CA PRO A 576 -5.22 -16.56 19.04
C PRO A 576 -4.50 -16.26 20.35
N THR A 577 -4.46 -17.24 21.25
CA THR A 577 -3.65 -17.18 22.46
C THR A 577 -2.17 -17.41 22.14
N LYS A 578 -1.28 -17.06 23.08
CA LYS A 578 0.15 -17.35 22.93
C LYS A 578 0.43 -18.85 22.75
N ALA A 579 -0.34 -19.71 23.44
CA ALA A 579 -0.19 -21.16 23.35
C ALA A 579 -0.61 -21.68 21.97
N GLU A 580 -1.70 -21.18 21.41
CA GLU A 580 -2.17 -21.55 20.06
C GLU A 580 -1.21 -21.05 18.98
N MET A 581 -0.69 -19.81 19.10
CA MET A 581 0.35 -19.31 18.19
C MET A 581 1.60 -20.16 18.23
N ALA A 582 2.07 -20.52 19.42
CA ALA A 582 3.23 -21.40 19.57
C ALA A 582 2.96 -22.82 19.00
N ALA A 583 1.78 -23.37 19.21
CA ALA A 583 1.36 -24.66 18.66
C ALA A 583 1.29 -24.60 17.13
N GLY A 584 0.70 -23.56 16.54
CA GLY A 584 0.65 -23.36 15.08
C GLY A 584 2.03 -23.25 14.45
N ALA A 585 2.93 -22.46 15.04
CA ALA A 585 4.31 -22.33 14.60
C ALA A 585 5.09 -23.66 14.70
N ALA A 586 4.93 -24.39 15.80
CA ALA A 586 5.57 -25.71 16.01
C ALA A 586 5.09 -26.76 15.00
N LEU A 587 3.83 -26.70 14.57
CA LEU A 587 3.28 -27.57 13.53
C LEU A 587 3.67 -27.13 12.12
N GLY A 588 4.19 -25.91 11.96
CA GLY A 588 4.47 -25.34 10.65
C GLY A 588 3.19 -25.07 9.84
N ARG A 589 2.16 -24.56 10.53
CA ARG A 589 0.85 -24.26 9.93
C ARG A 589 0.84 -22.90 9.26
N PHE A 590 -0.06 -22.78 8.30
CA PHE A 590 -0.38 -21.55 7.59
C PHE A 590 -0.98 -20.51 8.55
N GLU A 591 -0.50 -19.27 8.44
CA GLU A 591 -0.87 -18.17 9.33
C GLU A 591 -2.15 -17.44 8.93
N GLY A 592 -2.77 -17.83 7.82
CA GLY A 592 -3.80 -17.04 7.14
C GLY A 592 -3.17 -16.01 6.19
N PHE A 593 -4.01 -15.32 5.43
CA PHE A 593 -3.54 -14.27 4.51
C PHE A 593 -3.33 -12.94 5.26
N ASN A 594 -2.42 -12.94 6.23
CA ASN A 594 -2.11 -11.77 7.06
C ASN A 594 -0.67 -11.28 6.89
N ASN A 595 0.11 -11.92 5.99
CA ASN A 595 1.50 -11.60 5.76
C ASN A 595 1.97 -12.07 4.37
N GLU A 596 2.98 -11.41 3.82
CA GLU A 596 3.46 -11.57 2.44
C GLU A 596 4.07 -12.93 2.10
N PRO A 597 4.80 -13.64 2.98
CA PRO A 597 5.36 -14.94 2.63
C PRO A 597 4.32 -15.94 2.12
N ASP A 598 3.08 -15.78 2.56
CA ASP A 598 2.01 -16.73 2.34
C ASP A 598 1.12 -16.45 1.10
N MET A 599 1.28 -15.27 0.49
CA MET A 599 0.42 -14.81 -0.61
C MET A 599 0.39 -15.75 -1.82
N GLU A 600 1.52 -16.33 -2.18
CA GLU A 600 1.67 -17.16 -3.38
C GLU A 600 1.63 -18.67 -3.09
N ALA A 601 1.76 -19.06 -1.82
CA ALA A 601 1.86 -20.46 -1.43
C ALA A 601 0.70 -21.35 -1.92
N PRO A 602 -0.58 -20.89 -1.99
CA PRO A 602 -1.66 -21.70 -2.54
C PRO A 602 -1.40 -22.14 -3.98
N TYR A 603 -0.77 -21.28 -4.76
CA TYR A 603 -0.53 -21.53 -6.18
C TYR A 603 0.59 -22.53 -6.45
N ALA A 604 1.40 -22.88 -5.45
CA ALA A 604 2.38 -23.95 -5.56
C ALA A 604 1.73 -25.32 -5.87
N TYR A 605 0.49 -25.52 -5.47
CA TYR A 605 -0.28 -26.72 -5.80
C TYR A 605 -0.54 -26.87 -7.32
N LEU A 606 -0.64 -25.77 -8.10
CA LEU A 606 -0.82 -25.87 -9.55
C LEU A 606 0.31 -26.61 -10.23
N TYR A 607 1.52 -26.37 -9.79
CA TYR A 607 2.72 -27.01 -10.33
C TYR A 607 2.80 -28.51 -10.00
N ALA A 608 2.04 -28.96 -9.01
CA ALA A 608 1.86 -30.37 -8.66
C ALA A 608 0.52 -30.96 -9.13
N GLY A 609 -0.22 -30.24 -10.02
CA GLY A 609 -1.47 -30.72 -10.62
C GLY A 609 -2.69 -30.73 -9.70
N ARG A 610 -2.74 -29.86 -8.67
CA ARG A 610 -3.81 -29.80 -7.68
C ARG A 610 -4.51 -28.42 -7.68
N HIS A 611 -5.16 -28.12 -8.81
CA HIS A 611 -5.95 -26.90 -8.95
C HIS A 611 -7.12 -26.83 -7.95
N ASP A 612 -7.71 -27.97 -7.61
CA ASP A 612 -8.75 -28.08 -6.60
C ASP A 612 -8.34 -27.44 -5.25
N ARG A 613 -7.10 -27.68 -4.80
CA ARG A 613 -6.56 -27.08 -3.57
C ARG A 613 -6.41 -25.57 -3.65
N VAL A 614 -6.02 -25.06 -4.82
CA VAL A 614 -5.97 -23.62 -5.03
C VAL A 614 -7.35 -23.00 -4.88
N CYS A 615 -8.37 -23.60 -5.52
CA CYS A 615 -9.75 -23.13 -5.43
C CYS A 615 -10.25 -23.11 -3.98
N GLU A 616 -10.03 -24.18 -3.23
CA GLU A 616 -10.46 -24.30 -1.83
C GLU A 616 -9.82 -23.22 -0.94
N ILE A 617 -8.49 -23.06 -1.05
CA ILE A 617 -7.72 -22.18 -0.16
C ILE A 617 -7.95 -20.71 -0.52
N VAL A 618 -7.93 -20.38 -1.80
CA VAL A 618 -8.12 -19.00 -2.27
C VAL A 618 -9.53 -18.51 -1.93
N ARG A 619 -10.56 -19.34 -2.17
CA ARG A 619 -11.94 -18.98 -1.82
C ARG A 619 -12.14 -18.82 -0.32
N ALA A 620 -11.55 -19.70 0.49
CA ALA A 620 -11.58 -19.56 1.94
C ALA A 620 -10.91 -18.23 2.38
N GLY A 621 -9.79 -17.85 1.77
CA GLY A 621 -9.14 -16.57 2.01
C GLY A 621 -10.03 -15.37 1.66
N LEU A 622 -10.58 -15.35 0.43
CA LEU A 622 -11.44 -14.27 -0.05
C LEU A 622 -12.71 -14.09 0.82
N GLU A 623 -13.33 -15.17 1.23
CA GLU A 623 -14.64 -15.16 1.92
C GLU A 623 -14.52 -15.01 3.43
N GLN A 624 -13.36 -15.36 4.03
CA GLN A 624 -13.24 -15.47 5.49
C GLN A 624 -12.14 -14.57 6.09
N CYS A 625 -11.20 -14.07 5.28
CA CYS A 625 -10.10 -13.21 5.75
C CYS A 625 -10.32 -11.73 5.45
N PHE A 626 -11.37 -11.38 4.70
CA PHE A 626 -11.70 -10.01 4.33
C PHE A 626 -13.20 -9.75 4.49
N GLY A 627 -13.56 -8.49 4.77
CA GLY A 627 -14.94 -8.07 4.95
C GLY A 627 -15.12 -6.57 4.70
N ASP A 628 -16.37 -6.09 4.73
CA ASP A 628 -16.77 -4.73 4.42
C ASP A 628 -17.01 -3.84 5.66
N THR A 629 -16.46 -4.23 6.81
CA THR A 629 -16.51 -3.46 8.06
C THR A 629 -15.15 -2.80 8.35
N PRO A 630 -15.06 -1.83 9.26
CA PRO A 630 -13.77 -1.30 9.70
C PRO A 630 -12.77 -2.36 10.21
N GLY A 631 -13.24 -3.48 10.73
CA GLY A 631 -12.46 -4.66 11.13
C GLY A 631 -12.31 -5.72 10.03
N GLY A 632 -12.53 -5.37 8.76
CA GLY A 632 -12.60 -6.31 7.64
C GLY A 632 -11.24 -6.77 7.07
N MET A 633 -10.15 -6.73 7.85
CA MET A 633 -8.81 -7.19 7.42
C MET A 633 -8.12 -7.98 8.53
N VAL A 634 -7.52 -9.12 8.18
CA VAL A 634 -6.84 -10.03 9.12
C VAL A 634 -5.43 -9.60 9.52
N GLY A 635 -4.84 -8.66 8.84
CA GLY A 635 -3.47 -8.18 9.09
C GLY A 635 -3.25 -6.80 8.52
N ASN A 636 -2.03 -6.30 8.63
CA ASN A 636 -1.65 -5.05 7.97
C ASN A 636 -1.96 -5.14 6.48
N ASP A 637 -2.42 -4.05 5.90
CA ASP A 637 -2.64 -3.96 4.46
C ASP A 637 -1.32 -3.92 3.67
N ASP A 638 -0.24 -3.55 4.35
CA ASP A 638 1.12 -3.49 3.84
C ASP A 638 1.22 -2.71 2.52
N SER A 639 0.79 -1.44 2.61
CA SER A 639 0.75 -0.49 1.48
C SER A 639 -0.04 -1.00 0.27
N GLY A 640 -1.09 -1.76 0.51
CA GLY A 640 -1.93 -2.35 -0.52
C GLY A 640 -1.51 -3.76 -0.95
N GLY A 641 -0.52 -4.38 -0.30
CA GLY A 641 -0.10 -5.75 -0.58
C GLY A 641 -1.23 -6.76 -0.35
N MET A 642 -1.85 -6.74 0.84
CA MET A 642 -2.99 -7.61 1.15
C MET A 642 -4.22 -7.26 0.30
N SER A 643 -4.52 -5.98 0.14
CA SER A 643 -5.62 -5.51 -0.69
C SER A 643 -5.48 -5.95 -2.15
N SER A 644 -4.30 -5.84 -2.73
CA SER A 644 -4.07 -6.28 -4.12
C SER A 644 -4.08 -7.80 -4.27
N TRP A 645 -3.70 -8.55 -3.22
CA TRP A 645 -3.91 -9.99 -3.18
C TRP A 645 -5.40 -10.31 -3.31
N TYR A 646 -6.26 -9.62 -2.53
CA TYR A 646 -7.71 -9.77 -2.64
C TYR A 646 -8.22 -9.43 -4.05
N VAL A 647 -7.77 -8.32 -4.63
CA VAL A 647 -8.18 -7.89 -5.98
C VAL A 647 -7.85 -8.95 -7.02
N TRP A 648 -6.59 -9.41 -7.08
CA TRP A 648 -6.19 -10.40 -8.07
C TRP A 648 -6.97 -11.71 -7.94
N ASN A 649 -7.09 -12.22 -6.73
CA ASN A 649 -7.78 -13.48 -6.48
C ASN A 649 -9.29 -13.39 -6.72
N ALA A 650 -9.91 -12.26 -6.39
CA ALA A 650 -11.33 -12.02 -6.68
C ALA A 650 -11.61 -11.97 -8.19
N LEU A 651 -10.65 -11.54 -9.00
CA LEU A 651 -10.69 -11.61 -10.46
C LEU A 651 -10.46 -13.04 -11.00
N GLY A 652 -9.97 -13.95 -10.17
CA GLY A 652 -9.61 -15.31 -10.57
C GLY A 652 -8.25 -15.42 -11.23
N LEU A 653 -7.38 -14.43 -11.06
CA LEU A 653 -6.01 -14.40 -11.58
C LEU A 653 -5.01 -14.18 -10.45
N PHE A 654 -3.78 -14.65 -10.64
CA PHE A 654 -2.66 -14.36 -9.75
C PHE A 654 -1.37 -14.18 -10.57
N PRO A 655 -0.73 -12.98 -10.53
CA PRO A 655 0.52 -12.74 -11.24
C PRO A 655 1.66 -13.48 -10.56
N VAL A 656 2.50 -14.17 -11.31
CA VAL A 656 3.79 -14.65 -10.82
C VAL A 656 4.80 -13.53 -11.05
N ALA A 657 5.04 -12.75 -10.03
CA ALA A 657 5.88 -11.56 -10.15
C ALA A 657 7.26 -11.88 -10.73
N GLY A 658 7.70 -11.11 -11.72
CA GLY A 658 8.95 -11.31 -12.45
C GLY A 658 8.89 -12.35 -13.57
N GLN A 659 7.71 -12.94 -13.84
CA GLN A 659 7.48 -13.89 -14.93
C GLN A 659 6.31 -13.44 -15.81
N ASP A 660 6.29 -13.88 -17.06
CA ASP A 660 5.15 -13.72 -17.97
C ASP A 660 4.09 -14.80 -17.71
N VAL A 661 3.59 -14.87 -16.47
CA VAL A 661 2.63 -15.89 -16.05
C VAL A 661 1.58 -15.28 -15.14
N PHE A 662 0.30 -15.46 -15.52
CA PHE A 662 -0.87 -15.14 -14.70
C PHE A 662 -1.63 -16.44 -14.43
N LEU A 663 -1.54 -16.94 -13.22
CA LEU A 663 -2.17 -18.21 -12.82
C LEU A 663 -3.68 -18.01 -12.70
N ILE A 664 -4.44 -19.04 -13.11
CA ILE A 664 -5.91 -19.04 -13.03
C ILE A 664 -6.29 -19.72 -11.70
N GLY A 665 -6.98 -18.98 -10.85
CA GLY A 665 -7.53 -19.44 -9.59
C GLY A 665 -9.05 -19.65 -9.66
N SER A 666 -9.73 -19.31 -8.56
CA SER A 666 -11.20 -19.37 -8.43
C SER A 666 -11.76 -17.95 -8.29
N PRO A 667 -12.40 -17.38 -9.30
CA PRO A 667 -12.92 -16.01 -9.25
C PRO A 667 -14.05 -15.87 -8.21
N LEU A 668 -14.19 -14.66 -7.64
CA LEU A 668 -15.27 -14.36 -6.70
C LEU A 668 -16.54 -13.87 -7.40
N PHE A 669 -16.39 -13.23 -8.57
CA PHE A 669 -17.46 -12.58 -9.32
C PHE A 669 -17.90 -13.42 -10.53
N GLU A 670 -19.13 -13.20 -10.99
CA GLU A 670 -19.65 -13.85 -12.19
C GLU A 670 -18.98 -13.31 -13.45
N ALA A 671 -18.61 -12.03 -13.46
CA ALA A 671 -17.81 -11.44 -14.52
C ALA A 671 -16.95 -10.27 -14.02
N ALA A 672 -15.85 -10.05 -14.74
CA ALA A 672 -15.00 -8.87 -14.57
C ALA A 672 -14.48 -8.39 -15.92
N ARG A 673 -14.24 -7.08 -16.06
CA ARG A 673 -13.61 -6.46 -17.22
C ARG A 673 -12.47 -5.58 -16.78
N LEU A 674 -11.30 -5.80 -17.33
CA LEU A 674 -10.07 -5.07 -17.08
C LEU A 674 -9.71 -4.25 -18.31
N ARG A 675 -9.71 -2.93 -18.20
CA ARG A 675 -9.20 -2.04 -19.26
C ARG A 675 -7.67 -1.96 -19.13
N VAL A 676 -6.99 -2.77 -19.91
CA VAL A 676 -5.52 -2.89 -19.90
C VAL A 676 -4.82 -1.87 -20.80
N ALA A 677 -5.54 -1.36 -21.81
CA ALA A 677 -5.15 -0.22 -22.63
C ALA A 677 -6.38 0.64 -22.96
N GLU A 678 -6.21 1.75 -23.67
CA GLU A 678 -7.31 2.65 -24.01
C GLU A 678 -8.39 1.94 -24.84
N ASP A 679 -7.96 1.09 -25.76
CA ASP A 679 -8.78 0.33 -26.69
C ASP A 679 -8.80 -1.18 -26.44
N ALA A 680 -8.16 -1.67 -25.37
CA ALA A 680 -8.10 -3.08 -25.04
C ALA A 680 -8.75 -3.38 -23.69
N VAL A 681 -9.76 -4.25 -23.72
CA VAL A 681 -10.46 -4.76 -22.53
C VAL A 681 -10.31 -6.27 -22.47
N PHE A 682 -9.78 -6.77 -21.37
CA PHE A 682 -9.75 -8.20 -21.07
C PHE A 682 -10.91 -8.55 -20.15
N SER A 683 -11.75 -9.48 -20.58
CA SER A 683 -12.94 -9.91 -19.86
C SER A 683 -12.73 -11.28 -19.23
N ILE A 684 -13.27 -11.48 -18.05
CA ILE A 684 -13.32 -12.76 -17.35
C ILE A 684 -14.79 -13.06 -17.09
N ALA A 685 -15.26 -14.22 -17.53
CA ALA A 685 -16.62 -14.69 -17.28
C ALA A 685 -16.57 -16.04 -16.56
N ALA A 686 -17.29 -16.17 -15.45
CA ALA A 686 -17.31 -17.38 -14.63
C ALA A 686 -18.75 -17.91 -14.53
N ALA A 687 -19.17 -18.66 -15.53
CA ALA A 687 -20.53 -19.18 -15.61
C ALA A 687 -20.83 -20.19 -14.50
N GLY A 688 -21.89 -19.92 -13.74
CA GLY A 688 -22.33 -20.74 -12.61
C GLY A 688 -21.51 -20.54 -11.33
N ASN A 689 -20.74 -19.44 -11.23
CA ASN A 689 -19.99 -19.12 -10.04
C ASN A 689 -20.92 -18.84 -8.85
N SER A 690 -20.60 -19.43 -7.69
CA SER A 690 -21.26 -19.21 -6.41
C SER A 690 -20.34 -19.68 -5.26
N SER A 691 -20.71 -19.44 -4.01
CA SER A 691 -19.91 -19.87 -2.85
C SER A 691 -19.76 -21.39 -2.73
N ASP A 692 -20.71 -22.15 -3.24
CA ASP A 692 -20.73 -23.62 -3.27
C ASP A 692 -20.19 -24.22 -4.59
N ARG A 693 -19.74 -23.39 -5.54
CA ARG A 693 -19.18 -23.83 -6.83
C ARG A 693 -17.80 -23.17 -7.06
N PRO A 694 -16.79 -23.45 -6.24
CA PRO A 694 -15.49 -22.80 -6.33
C PRO A 694 -14.55 -23.41 -7.37
N TYR A 695 -14.84 -24.60 -7.92
CA TYR A 695 -13.92 -25.31 -8.81
C TYR A 695 -14.14 -24.93 -10.26
N VAL A 696 -13.05 -24.81 -11.02
CA VAL A 696 -13.12 -24.65 -12.46
C VAL A 696 -13.23 -26.02 -13.12
N MET A 697 -14.24 -26.21 -13.95
CA MET A 697 -14.47 -27.46 -14.69
C MET A 697 -13.87 -27.41 -16.09
N ALA A 698 -13.97 -26.27 -16.75
CA ALA A 698 -13.44 -26.02 -18.07
C ALA A 698 -13.10 -24.54 -18.26
N ALA A 699 -12.19 -24.25 -19.15
CA ALA A 699 -11.84 -22.88 -19.53
C ALA A 699 -11.73 -22.73 -21.05
N THR A 700 -12.08 -21.55 -21.56
CA THR A 700 -11.79 -21.14 -22.94
C THR A 700 -11.15 -19.75 -22.94
N LEU A 701 -10.25 -19.52 -23.90
CA LEU A 701 -9.70 -18.20 -24.18
C LEU A 701 -10.14 -17.79 -25.59
N ASN A 702 -10.90 -16.71 -25.69
CA ASN A 702 -11.49 -16.23 -26.95
C ASN A 702 -12.30 -17.30 -27.69
N GLY A 703 -12.96 -18.19 -26.94
CA GLY A 703 -13.78 -19.29 -27.48
C GLY A 703 -13.01 -20.60 -27.75
N GLU A 704 -11.67 -20.57 -27.73
CA GLU A 704 -10.86 -21.78 -27.91
C GLU A 704 -10.60 -22.48 -26.57
N PRO A 705 -10.65 -23.82 -26.51
CA PRO A 705 -10.38 -24.56 -25.27
C PRO A 705 -9.02 -24.22 -24.68
N LEU A 706 -9.00 -23.99 -23.36
CA LEU A 706 -7.79 -23.68 -22.58
C LEU A 706 -7.57 -24.79 -21.54
N ASP A 707 -6.56 -25.63 -21.76
CA ASP A 707 -6.25 -26.76 -20.90
C ASP A 707 -5.01 -26.53 -20.00
N ARG A 708 -4.65 -25.30 -19.82
CA ARG A 708 -3.57 -24.82 -18.92
C ARG A 708 -4.09 -23.83 -17.88
N PRO A 709 -3.55 -23.83 -16.66
CA PRO A 709 -4.04 -22.99 -15.57
C PRO A 709 -3.35 -21.62 -15.55
N TYR A 710 -2.98 -21.05 -16.70
CA TYR A 710 -2.30 -19.76 -16.77
C TYR A 710 -2.53 -19.04 -18.08
N LEU A 711 -2.31 -17.74 -18.06
CA LEU A 711 -2.25 -16.85 -19.21
C LEU A 711 -0.88 -16.18 -19.30
N ARG A 712 -0.55 -15.68 -20.51
CA ARG A 712 0.58 -14.79 -20.78
C ARG A 712 0.10 -13.36 -20.85
N TRP A 713 1.00 -12.42 -20.56
CA TRP A 713 0.65 -10.99 -20.67
C TRP A 713 0.14 -10.61 -22.06
N ALA A 714 0.76 -11.12 -23.12
CA ALA A 714 0.34 -10.82 -24.48
C ALA A 714 -1.14 -11.19 -24.75
N GLU A 715 -1.65 -12.24 -24.11
CA GLU A 715 -3.05 -12.68 -24.23
C GLU A 715 -4.00 -11.76 -23.47
N ILE A 716 -3.55 -11.19 -22.36
CA ILE A 716 -4.31 -10.21 -21.57
C ILE A 716 -4.27 -8.85 -22.27
N ALA A 717 -3.09 -8.40 -22.70
CA ALA A 717 -2.86 -7.10 -23.31
C ALA A 717 -3.57 -6.90 -24.64
N ALA A 718 -3.78 -7.99 -25.38
CA ALA A 718 -4.55 -7.98 -26.64
C ALA A 718 -6.06 -7.74 -26.40
N GLY A 719 -6.52 -7.82 -25.16
CA GLY A 719 -7.94 -7.90 -24.86
C GLY A 719 -8.51 -9.28 -25.14
N GLY A 720 -9.83 -9.45 -25.06
CA GLY A 720 -10.49 -10.72 -25.28
C GLY A 720 -11.22 -11.26 -24.06
N THR A 721 -11.51 -12.56 -24.05
CA THR A 721 -12.35 -13.16 -23.00
C THR A 721 -11.79 -14.49 -22.52
N LEU A 722 -11.52 -14.59 -21.23
CA LEU A 722 -11.36 -15.84 -20.49
C LEU A 722 -12.74 -16.26 -19.98
N SER A 723 -13.23 -17.41 -20.41
CA SER A 723 -14.48 -17.98 -19.89
C SER A 723 -14.18 -19.22 -19.06
N LEU A 724 -14.71 -19.26 -17.84
CA LEU A 724 -14.57 -20.34 -16.88
C LEU A 724 -15.95 -20.97 -16.64
N GLU A 725 -16.04 -22.29 -16.69
CA GLU A 725 -17.20 -23.03 -16.25
C GLU A 725 -16.96 -23.55 -14.83
N MET A 726 -17.86 -23.22 -13.89
CA MET A 726 -17.66 -23.49 -12.47
C MET A 726 -18.43 -24.74 -12.02
N SER A 727 -17.85 -25.47 -11.04
CA SER A 727 -18.36 -26.74 -10.49
C SER A 727 -18.41 -26.71 -8.97
N ASP A 728 -19.31 -27.50 -8.39
CA ASP A 728 -19.43 -27.77 -6.95
C ASP A 728 -18.53 -28.92 -6.46
N ALA A 729 -17.86 -29.60 -7.37
CA ALA A 729 -16.94 -30.68 -7.04
C ALA A 729 -15.60 -30.53 -7.77
N PRO A 730 -14.51 -31.04 -7.21
CA PRO A 730 -13.22 -31.10 -7.87
C PRO A 730 -13.30 -31.76 -9.25
N THR A 731 -12.57 -31.22 -10.20
CA THR A 731 -12.58 -31.66 -11.61
C THR A 731 -11.19 -32.13 -12.05
N GLY A 732 -11.08 -32.62 -13.27
CA GLY A 732 -9.78 -32.97 -13.85
C GLY A 732 -9.10 -31.82 -14.61
N TRP A 733 -9.72 -30.64 -14.66
CA TRP A 733 -9.09 -29.45 -15.26
C TRP A 733 -8.10 -28.80 -14.28
N PRO A 734 -6.98 -28.30 -14.76
CA PRO A 734 -6.37 -28.41 -16.09
C PRO A 734 -5.55 -29.70 -16.24
N SER A 735 -5.29 -30.16 -17.48
CA SER A 735 -4.38 -31.29 -17.72
C SER A 735 -2.91 -30.86 -17.81
N LEU A 736 -2.66 -29.59 -18.16
CA LEU A 736 -1.32 -29.01 -18.23
C LEU A 736 -0.97 -28.24 -16.95
N ARG A 737 0.33 -28.05 -16.73
CA ARG A 737 0.87 -27.30 -15.59
C ARG A 737 1.37 -25.92 -16.01
N PRO A 738 1.56 -24.98 -15.06
CA PRO A 738 2.29 -23.75 -15.36
C PRO A 738 3.72 -24.04 -15.78
N PRO A 739 4.35 -23.14 -16.58
CA PRO A 739 5.70 -23.37 -17.08
C PRO A 739 6.76 -23.35 -15.97
N SER A 740 7.80 -24.14 -16.15
CA SER A 740 9.01 -24.13 -15.33
C SER A 740 10.22 -24.03 -16.26
N VAL A 741 11.30 -23.42 -15.81
CA VAL A 741 12.53 -23.30 -16.63
C VAL A 741 13.07 -24.65 -17.05
N ALA A 742 12.90 -25.69 -16.23
CA ALA A 742 13.30 -27.05 -16.58
C ALA A 742 12.52 -27.65 -17.76
N ASP A 743 11.34 -27.11 -18.08
CA ASP A 743 10.49 -27.56 -19.19
C ASP A 743 10.77 -26.82 -20.51
N ALA A 744 11.60 -25.76 -20.46
CA ALA A 744 11.94 -24.99 -21.64
C ALA A 744 12.91 -25.77 -22.53
N THR A 745 12.37 -26.55 -23.46
CA THR A 745 13.09 -26.86 -24.71
C THR A 745 13.32 -25.52 -25.43
N PRO A 746 14.56 -25.22 -25.91
CA PRO A 746 14.79 -24.01 -26.66
C PRO A 746 13.86 -24.04 -27.87
N GLU A 747 12.88 -23.12 -27.91
CA GLU A 747 12.14 -22.84 -29.14
C GLU A 747 13.18 -22.37 -30.16
N VAL A 748 13.49 -23.25 -31.09
CA VAL A 748 14.25 -22.89 -32.30
C VAL A 748 13.32 -21.96 -33.07
N THR A 749 13.64 -20.68 -33.05
CA THR A 749 12.98 -19.60 -33.79
C THR A 749 12.98 -19.82 -35.28
#